data_981144a1739bbeca608fd9b7b2d8d849
#
_entry.id   981144a1739bbeca608fd9b7b2d8d849
#
_cell.length_a   1.000
_cell.length_b   1.000
_cell.length_c   1.000
_cell.angle_alpha   90.00
_cell.angle_beta   90.00
_cell.angle_gamma   90.00
#
_symmetry.space_group_name_H-M   'P 1'
#
loop_
_entity.id
_entity.type
_entity.pdbx_description
1 polymer ?
#
loop_
_entity_poly.entity_id
_entity_poly.type
_entity_poly.pdbx_seq_one_letter_code
_entity_poly.pdbx_strand_id
1 'polypeptide(L)'
;MDGISTRRQTLTPPAGGASGDDGLPDSPARGGTIDRTWWHDRRVAVGSGYVAIVTATAWLYGVVPFSGRTVPLAPFASVTSWVECLGDGMVTCKYIGYPAGVDLSVGMPFVGGAFLLTRLGMGTEVAVNVLSLLAIAAGVASLWAFAASIARSAAVGAFAACLYFLSPILVAHTGKTALWLGFVLLPVPLAFAYAALRPNGRPPSIVVGCVGLTFAAALLLVYLDPYAWTLSVVIGGPLCIAAAVVAWNRMRWRGCLVPLCTLVAMLVPGIVFRVLEPSAEVSANFPLAFYRAYGVDVVTAVFPTRDSVLGDLVRSPVDRWDPLDFYADGTPLIGTFIGVFLFIAAVAGVVLLLRLRRSNRLFVVALTVSGLACLALGLGPSLKVLDKASVPVVAVNSAGVVTATNHVMPASDATVTLPWSWVYGVQPFEGMRAAYRWHIGLRVVLAVFAAVAVVWLFRRRRVLGLALAAVLVLETASHGLLDARSQAVHNHELVQAFEDDMDRAFGGGRLRPSERVLFLPAGNDYLIGAIAPPLEIYSYNVAFDKELVRIRPTQPIPIQDAIAAYSDNTLNRNDLCTLFRQDIVDAVVFTDFSMRADTLVWPPPEERIQAQRSKNAAFGLFEDRAFDVDDGDLAVIVRPAPDSPAGC
;
A
#
# COMPACT_ATOMS: atom_id res chain seq x y z
N MET A 1 -73.39 -35.92 -8.04
CA MET A 1 -73.69 -34.70 -7.26
C MET A 1 -72.68 -33.67 -7.71
N ASP A 2 -73.15 -32.91 -8.63
CA ASP A 2 -73.07 -31.46 -8.86
C ASP A 2 -71.66 -30.91 -8.99
N GLY A 3 -71.14 -30.52 -10.13
CA GLY A 3 -71.71 -29.73 -11.22
C GLY A 3 -71.51 -28.26 -10.95
N ILE A 4 -70.21 -27.67 -11.16
CA ILE A 4 -70.00 -26.20 -11.27
C ILE A 4 -69.21 -25.91 -12.56
N SER A 5 -70.00 -25.45 -13.53
CA SER A 5 -69.66 -24.90 -14.81
C SER A 5 -69.05 -23.50 -14.62
N THR A 6 -67.80 -23.25 -15.00
CA THR A 6 -67.20 -21.93 -15.10
C THR A 6 -67.34 -21.38 -16.52
N ARG A 7 -68.23 -20.41 -16.67
CA ARG A 7 -68.42 -19.56 -17.85
C ARG A 7 -67.18 -18.71 -18.11
N ARG A 8 -66.57 -18.88 -19.26
CA ARG A 8 -65.67 -17.89 -19.88
C ARG A 8 -66.51 -16.71 -20.39
N GLN A 9 -66.33 -15.55 -19.82
CA GLN A 9 -66.81 -14.30 -20.44
C GLN A 9 -65.70 -13.75 -21.34
N THR A 10 -65.96 -13.78 -22.62
CA THR A 10 -65.24 -13.01 -23.66
C THR A 10 -65.70 -11.60 -23.60
N LEU A 11 -64.82 -10.70 -23.17
CA LEU A 11 -65.02 -9.24 -23.27
C LEU A 11 -64.51 -8.75 -24.62
N THR A 12 -65.41 -8.40 -25.50
CA THR A 12 -65.18 -7.62 -26.72
C THR A 12 -64.88 -6.17 -26.35
N PRO A 13 -63.91 -5.50 -26.96
CA PRO A 13 -63.69 -4.07 -26.80
C PRO A 13 -64.70 -3.26 -27.58
N PRO A 14 -65.15 -2.10 -27.04
CA PRO A 14 -66.04 -1.23 -27.76
C PRO A 14 -65.29 -0.45 -28.86
N ALA A 15 -65.91 -0.43 -30.04
CA ALA A 15 -65.52 0.45 -31.15
C ALA A 15 -66.11 1.85 -30.93
N GLY A 16 -65.36 2.85 -31.29
CA GLY A 16 -65.93 4.14 -31.66
C GLY A 16 -65.50 5.32 -30.82
N GLY A 17 -64.88 6.29 -31.45
CA GLY A 17 -64.72 7.64 -30.91
C GLY A 17 -63.63 8.45 -31.63
N ALA A 18 -64.07 9.21 -32.58
CA ALA A 18 -63.32 10.02 -33.54
C ALA A 18 -62.48 11.16 -32.95
N SER A 19 -61.45 11.52 -33.68
CA SER A 19 -60.92 12.88 -33.98
C SER A 19 -60.53 13.81 -32.81
N GLY A 20 -59.24 13.97 -32.72
CA GLY A 20 -58.60 15.12 -32.11
C GLY A 20 -57.21 15.20 -32.71
N ASP A 21 -57.12 15.90 -33.82
CA ASP A 21 -55.89 16.24 -34.55
C ASP A 21 -55.17 17.34 -33.73
N ASP A 22 -54.38 16.98 -32.73
CA ASP A 22 -53.44 17.89 -32.10
C ASP A 22 -52.04 17.53 -32.62
N GLY A 23 -51.62 18.38 -33.57
CA GLY A 23 -50.30 18.32 -34.25
C GLY A 23 -49.14 18.38 -33.26
N LEU A 24 -48.65 17.21 -32.89
CA LEU A 24 -47.27 17.08 -32.41
C LEU A 24 -46.36 17.27 -33.66
N PRO A 25 -45.37 18.21 -33.58
CA PRO A 25 -44.48 18.41 -34.71
C PRO A 25 -43.74 17.11 -35.03
N ASP A 26 -43.79 16.74 -36.28
CA ASP A 26 -43.08 15.62 -36.89
C ASP A 26 -41.67 15.54 -36.33
N SER A 27 -41.37 14.45 -35.64
CA SER A 27 -40.01 14.05 -35.32
C SER A 27 -39.26 13.96 -36.64
N PRO A 28 -38.27 14.82 -36.92
CA PRO A 28 -37.50 14.69 -38.14
C PRO A 28 -36.87 13.30 -38.12
N ALA A 29 -37.19 12.50 -39.13
CA ALA A 29 -36.50 11.26 -39.45
C ALA A 29 -35.00 11.58 -39.58
N ARG A 30 -34.28 11.52 -38.46
CA ARG A 30 -32.82 11.65 -38.41
C ARG A 30 -32.17 10.36 -38.91
N GLY A 31 -32.25 10.16 -40.22
CA GLY A 31 -31.25 9.49 -41.03
C GLY A 31 -30.00 10.38 -41.14
N GLY A 32 -29.61 11.03 -40.04
CA GLY A 32 -28.36 11.77 -39.98
C GLY A 32 -27.23 10.77 -39.88
N THR A 33 -26.39 10.73 -40.92
CA THR A 33 -25.04 10.17 -40.86
C THR A 33 -24.42 10.65 -39.56
N ILE A 34 -24.27 9.71 -38.58
CA ILE A 34 -23.62 9.97 -37.28
C ILE A 34 -22.27 10.56 -37.64
N ASP A 35 -22.10 11.85 -37.38
CA ASP A 35 -20.92 12.62 -37.76
C ASP A 35 -19.70 11.92 -37.12
N ARG A 36 -18.88 11.26 -37.94
CA ARG A 36 -17.69 10.53 -37.52
C ARG A 36 -16.72 11.46 -36.79
N THR A 37 -16.75 12.75 -37.08
CA THR A 37 -15.91 13.78 -36.43
C THR A 37 -16.28 13.91 -34.95
N TRP A 38 -17.57 13.93 -34.57
CA TRP A 38 -18.01 14.04 -33.17
C TRP A 38 -17.61 12.86 -32.30
N TRP A 39 -17.58 11.64 -32.86
CA TRP A 39 -17.06 10.46 -32.15
C TRP A 39 -15.54 10.50 -31.99
N HIS A 40 -14.84 11.01 -32.96
CA HIS A 40 -13.40 11.19 -32.93
C HIS A 40 -13.03 12.21 -31.85
N ASP A 41 -13.67 13.38 -31.84
CA ASP A 41 -13.40 14.46 -30.88
C ASP A 41 -13.65 14.03 -29.43
N ARG A 42 -14.70 13.23 -29.17
CA ARG A 42 -14.95 12.67 -27.84
C ARG A 42 -13.89 11.69 -27.40
N ARG A 43 -13.42 10.83 -28.30
CA ARG A 43 -12.35 9.87 -27.95
C ARG A 43 -11.03 10.59 -27.67
N VAL A 44 -10.72 11.59 -28.46
CA VAL A 44 -9.54 12.45 -28.27
C VAL A 44 -9.63 13.17 -26.93
N ALA A 45 -10.76 13.80 -26.61
CA ALA A 45 -10.93 14.50 -25.33
C ALA A 45 -10.81 13.57 -24.11
N VAL A 46 -11.37 12.36 -24.18
CA VAL A 46 -11.23 11.37 -23.10
C VAL A 46 -9.79 10.87 -23.01
N GLY A 47 -9.15 10.58 -24.13
CA GLY A 47 -7.75 10.15 -24.17
C GLY A 47 -6.80 11.22 -23.62
N SER A 48 -6.96 12.47 -24.05
CA SER A 48 -6.15 13.59 -23.55
C SER A 48 -6.35 13.82 -22.05
N GLY A 49 -7.59 13.73 -21.56
CA GLY A 49 -7.88 13.84 -20.14
C GLY A 49 -7.23 12.72 -19.32
N TYR A 50 -7.24 11.49 -19.84
CA TYR A 50 -6.56 10.36 -19.19
C TYR A 50 -5.04 10.60 -19.11
N VAL A 51 -4.41 10.93 -20.23
CA VAL A 51 -2.96 11.22 -20.28
C VAL A 51 -2.61 12.36 -19.31
N ALA A 52 -3.41 13.42 -19.29
CA ALA A 52 -3.18 14.55 -18.39
C ALA A 52 -3.23 14.13 -16.91
N ILE A 53 -4.22 13.30 -16.50
CA ILE A 53 -4.33 12.83 -15.12
C ILE A 53 -3.15 11.92 -14.78
N VAL A 54 -2.79 10.97 -15.64
CA VAL A 54 -1.64 10.07 -15.40
C VAL A 54 -0.34 10.87 -15.28
N THR A 55 -0.09 11.79 -16.21
CA THR A 55 1.13 12.62 -16.22
C THR A 55 1.18 13.51 -14.98
N ALA A 56 0.08 14.19 -14.63
CA ALA A 56 0.02 15.03 -13.43
C ALA A 56 0.24 14.21 -12.16
N THR A 57 -0.38 13.04 -12.06
CA THR A 57 -0.22 12.13 -10.92
C THR A 57 1.22 11.64 -10.81
N ALA A 58 1.80 11.13 -11.89
CA ALA A 58 3.19 10.66 -11.91
C ALA A 58 4.17 11.78 -11.54
N TRP A 59 3.94 12.99 -12.06
CA TRP A 59 4.76 14.16 -11.76
C TRP A 59 4.68 14.59 -10.29
N LEU A 60 3.48 14.59 -9.70
CA LEU A 60 3.27 14.94 -8.29
C LEU A 60 3.90 13.92 -7.34
N TYR A 61 3.84 12.64 -7.69
CA TYR A 61 4.49 11.57 -6.91
C TYR A 61 6.00 11.46 -7.16
N GLY A 62 6.57 12.27 -8.03
CA GLY A 62 7.99 12.19 -8.38
C GLY A 62 8.35 10.94 -9.21
N VAL A 63 7.36 10.21 -9.72
CA VAL A 63 7.53 9.00 -10.53
C VAL A 63 7.70 9.38 -12.00
N VAL A 64 8.90 9.81 -12.34
CA VAL A 64 9.24 10.21 -13.72
C VAL A 64 10.47 9.43 -14.16
N PRO A 65 10.34 8.46 -15.08
CA PRO A 65 11.50 7.71 -15.58
C PRO A 65 12.57 8.63 -16.17
N PHE A 66 13.83 8.23 -16.01
CA PHE A 66 15.00 8.95 -16.55
C PHE A 66 15.20 10.38 -16.02
N SER A 67 14.67 10.72 -14.85
CA SER A 67 14.69 12.09 -14.33
C SER A 67 15.59 12.29 -13.09
N GLY A 68 16.43 11.32 -12.73
CA GLY A 68 17.21 11.37 -11.50
C GLY A 68 16.33 11.47 -10.26
N ARG A 69 15.33 10.61 -10.17
CA ARG A 69 14.40 10.50 -9.05
C ARG A 69 14.18 9.04 -8.70
N THR A 70 14.08 8.76 -7.42
CA THR A 70 13.87 7.38 -6.97
C THR A 70 13.04 7.31 -5.69
N VAL A 71 12.72 6.09 -5.29
CA VAL A 71 12.08 5.76 -4.02
C VAL A 71 13.05 5.99 -2.85
N PRO A 72 12.55 6.08 -1.60
CA PRO A 72 13.41 6.17 -0.41
C PRO A 72 14.44 5.02 -0.33
N LEU A 73 15.55 5.27 0.33
CA LEU A 73 16.69 4.36 0.40
C LEU A 73 16.33 2.96 0.91
N ALA A 74 15.47 2.82 1.93
CA ALA A 74 15.08 1.50 2.45
C ALA A 74 14.28 0.64 1.44
N PRO A 75 13.21 1.14 0.76
CA PRO A 75 12.59 0.43 -0.35
C PRO A 75 13.54 0.14 -1.51
N PHE A 76 14.44 1.07 -1.83
CA PHE A 76 15.45 0.88 -2.87
C PHE A 76 16.36 -0.31 -2.52
N ALA A 77 16.92 -0.33 -1.31
CA ALA A 77 17.75 -1.43 -0.80
C ALA A 77 17.01 -2.78 -0.87
N SER A 78 15.72 -2.79 -0.55
CA SER A 78 14.89 -4.00 -0.69
C SER A 78 14.76 -4.46 -2.14
N VAL A 79 14.52 -3.54 -3.09
CA VAL A 79 14.41 -3.91 -4.51
C VAL A 79 15.75 -4.41 -5.05
N THR A 80 16.83 -3.71 -4.74
CA THR A 80 18.19 -4.09 -5.16
C THR A 80 18.53 -5.50 -4.67
N SER A 81 18.28 -5.79 -3.39
CA SER A 81 18.54 -7.12 -2.83
C SER A 81 17.87 -8.25 -3.62
N TRP A 82 16.60 -8.04 -3.98
CA TRP A 82 15.86 -9.06 -4.70
C TRP A 82 16.25 -9.16 -6.19
N VAL A 83 16.61 -8.05 -6.81
CA VAL A 83 17.11 -8.05 -8.18
C VAL A 83 18.39 -8.87 -8.26
N GLU A 84 19.32 -8.71 -7.30
CA GLU A 84 20.55 -9.48 -7.21
C GLU A 84 20.27 -10.95 -6.89
N CYS A 85 19.48 -11.25 -5.86
CA CYS A 85 19.15 -12.63 -5.50
C CYS A 85 18.45 -13.39 -6.63
N LEU A 86 17.52 -12.75 -7.37
CA LEU A 86 16.90 -13.35 -8.55
C LEU A 86 17.91 -13.49 -9.70
N GLY A 87 18.91 -12.62 -9.80
CA GLY A 87 20.03 -12.71 -10.73
C GLY A 87 20.80 -14.00 -10.55
N ASP A 88 20.98 -14.41 -9.31
CA ASP A 88 21.65 -15.66 -8.92
C ASP A 88 20.70 -16.87 -8.86
N GLY A 89 19.47 -16.71 -9.31
CA GLY A 89 18.47 -17.78 -9.35
C GLY A 89 17.88 -18.12 -7.97
N MET A 90 18.01 -17.24 -6.96
CA MET A 90 17.54 -17.47 -5.60
C MET A 90 16.10 -16.95 -5.44
N VAL A 91 15.15 -17.83 -5.09
CA VAL A 91 13.80 -17.45 -4.63
C VAL A 91 13.81 -17.13 -3.13
N THR A 92 14.67 -17.81 -2.37
CA THR A 92 15.03 -17.46 -0.98
C THR A 92 16.39 -16.81 -1.00
N CYS A 93 16.45 -15.52 -0.69
CA CYS A 93 17.71 -14.78 -0.66
C CYS A 93 18.54 -15.18 0.56
N LYS A 94 19.61 -15.94 0.34
CA LYS A 94 20.51 -16.43 1.39
C LYS A 94 21.53 -15.40 1.85
N TYR A 95 21.70 -14.33 1.09
CA TYR A 95 22.61 -13.23 1.45
C TYR A 95 22.11 -12.43 2.65
N ILE A 96 20.83 -12.56 3.01
CA ILE A 96 20.20 -11.86 4.13
C ILE A 96 19.55 -12.88 5.05
N GLY A 97 19.77 -12.78 6.37
CA GLY A 97 19.18 -13.67 7.36
C GLY A 97 19.72 -15.11 7.30
N TYR A 98 21.01 -15.26 7.00
CA TYR A 98 21.68 -16.56 6.95
C TYR A 98 21.54 -17.31 8.31
N PRO A 99 21.39 -18.63 8.34
CA PRO A 99 21.38 -19.57 7.19
C PRO A 99 19.99 -19.76 6.56
N ALA A 100 18.91 -19.32 7.21
CA ALA A 100 17.54 -19.54 6.72
C ALA A 100 17.23 -18.78 5.42
N GLY A 101 17.73 -17.57 5.31
CA GLY A 101 17.42 -16.68 4.20
C GLY A 101 16.05 -16.02 4.32
N VAL A 102 15.82 -15.01 3.48
CA VAL A 102 14.55 -14.29 3.36
C VAL A 102 13.81 -14.75 2.12
N ASP A 103 12.52 -15.07 2.25
CA ASP A 103 11.69 -15.49 1.13
C ASP A 103 11.06 -14.29 0.42
N LEU A 104 11.08 -14.32 -0.92
CA LEU A 104 10.40 -13.33 -1.74
C LEU A 104 8.90 -13.68 -1.84
N SER A 105 8.08 -13.14 -0.95
CA SER A 105 6.64 -13.35 -0.97
C SER A 105 5.88 -12.07 -1.31
N VAL A 106 5.91 -11.08 -0.43
CA VAL A 106 5.25 -9.79 -0.63
C VAL A 106 6.13 -8.87 -1.46
N GLY A 107 5.54 -8.24 -2.48
CA GLY A 107 6.25 -7.40 -3.44
C GLY A 107 6.79 -8.14 -4.66
N MET A 108 6.67 -9.48 -4.71
CA MET A 108 7.19 -10.33 -5.78
C MET A 108 6.89 -9.82 -7.21
N PRO A 109 5.66 -9.42 -7.58
CA PRO A 109 5.40 -8.98 -8.94
C PRO A 109 6.12 -7.69 -9.31
N PHE A 110 6.33 -6.81 -8.33
CA PHE A 110 7.05 -5.56 -8.55
C PHE A 110 8.55 -5.81 -8.72
N VAL A 111 9.12 -6.61 -7.82
CA VAL A 111 10.54 -6.96 -7.87
C VAL A 111 10.86 -7.79 -9.11
N GLY A 112 10.03 -8.78 -9.44
CA GLY A 112 10.19 -9.57 -10.67
C GLY A 112 10.10 -8.72 -11.94
N GLY A 113 9.21 -7.70 -11.94
CA GLY A 113 9.15 -6.70 -13.00
C GLY A 113 10.43 -5.85 -13.07
N ALA A 114 10.95 -5.40 -11.92
CA ALA A 114 12.21 -4.66 -11.85
C ALA A 114 13.39 -5.50 -12.36
N PHE A 115 13.50 -6.75 -11.92
CA PHE A 115 14.48 -7.69 -12.41
C PHE A 115 14.43 -7.89 -13.94
N LEU A 116 13.25 -8.07 -14.52
CA LEU A 116 13.11 -8.19 -15.97
C LEU A 116 13.59 -6.93 -16.70
N LEU A 117 13.24 -5.74 -16.19
CA LEU A 117 13.66 -4.48 -16.80
C LEU A 117 15.17 -4.25 -16.65
N THR A 118 15.76 -4.64 -15.52
CA THR A 118 17.22 -4.57 -15.34
C THR A 118 17.96 -5.53 -16.27
N ARG A 119 17.43 -6.73 -16.52
CA ARG A 119 17.97 -7.66 -17.54
C ARG A 119 17.85 -7.12 -18.97
N LEU A 120 16.94 -6.17 -19.22
CA LEU A 120 16.85 -5.44 -20.50
C LEU A 120 17.78 -4.21 -20.56
N GLY A 121 18.67 -4.03 -19.58
CA GLY A 121 19.67 -2.98 -19.53
C GLY A 121 19.20 -1.66 -18.87
N MET A 122 18.07 -1.64 -18.17
CA MET A 122 17.65 -0.49 -17.40
C MET A 122 18.31 -0.51 -16.01
N GLY A 123 18.74 0.65 -15.51
CA GLY A 123 19.14 0.74 -14.09
C GLY A 123 17.95 0.49 -13.16
N THR A 124 18.22 0.00 -11.94
CA THR A 124 17.18 -0.34 -10.94
C THR A 124 16.24 0.82 -10.65
N GLU A 125 16.75 2.04 -10.51
CA GLU A 125 15.92 3.24 -10.31
C GLU A 125 14.93 3.50 -11.46
N VAL A 126 15.42 3.37 -12.70
CA VAL A 126 14.58 3.55 -13.90
C VAL A 126 13.51 2.47 -13.96
N ALA A 127 13.88 1.22 -13.68
CA ALA A 127 12.96 0.09 -13.65
C ALA A 127 11.82 0.31 -12.62
N VAL A 128 12.15 0.76 -11.41
CA VAL A 128 11.20 1.10 -10.36
C VAL A 128 10.23 2.20 -10.80
N ASN A 129 10.74 3.27 -11.41
CA ASN A 129 9.92 4.38 -11.88
C ASN A 129 9.01 3.99 -13.06
N VAL A 130 9.49 3.18 -13.99
CA VAL A 130 8.69 2.64 -15.11
C VAL A 130 7.53 1.80 -14.58
N LEU A 131 7.80 0.87 -13.67
CA LEU A 131 6.75 0.02 -13.07
C LEU A 131 5.74 0.85 -12.27
N SER A 132 6.19 1.83 -11.53
CA SER A 132 5.33 2.74 -10.77
C SER A 132 4.44 3.59 -11.69
N LEU A 133 4.98 4.09 -12.81
CA LEU A 133 4.22 4.79 -13.83
C LEU A 133 3.15 3.90 -14.48
N LEU A 134 3.50 2.67 -14.81
CA LEU A 134 2.55 1.69 -15.36
C LEU A 134 1.43 1.37 -14.36
N ALA A 135 1.76 1.24 -13.07
CA ALA A 135 0.78 1.02 -12.02
C ALA A 135 -0.16 2.23 -11.87
N ILE A 136 0.35 3.46 -11.86
CA ILE A 136 -0.46 4.69 -11.85
C ILE A 136 -1.40 4.70 -13.06
N ALA A 137 -0.89 4.43 -14.26
CA ALA A 137 -1.69 4.41 -15.48
C ALA A 137 -2.82 3.37 -15.39
N ALA A 138 -2.51 2.15 -14.95
CA ALA A 138 -3.50 1.08 -14.76
C ALA A 138 -4.55 1.43 -13.69
N GLY A 139 -4.10 1.98 -12.55
CA GLY A 139 -4.96 2.39 -11.45
C GLY A 139 -5.92 3.52 -11.85
N VAL A 140 -5.42 4.58 -12.50
CA VAL A 140 -6.22 5.69 -13.02
C VAL A 140 -7.24 5.19 -14.03
N ALA A 141 -6.83 4.39 -15.03
CA ALA A 141 -7.73 3.84 -16.04
C ALA A 141 -8.84 3.01 -15.39
N SER A 142 -8.48 2.18 -14.42
CA SER A 142 -9.41 1.27 -13.77
C SER A 142 -10.42 2.02 -12.89
N LEU A 143 -9.98 2.98 -12.08
CA LEU A 143 -10.89 3.78 -11.26
C LEU A 143 -11.79 4.64 -12.12
N TRP A 144 -11.24 5.24 -13.20
CA TRP A 144 -12.03 5.95 -14.18
C TRP A 144 -13.11 5.06 -14.78
N ALA A 145 -12.74 3.87 -15.29
CA ALA A 145 -13.68 2.95 -15.90
C ALA A 145 -14.75 2.46 -14.89
N PHE A 146 -14.35 2.16 -13.65
CA PHE A 146 -15.24 1.72 -12.59
C PHE A 146 -16.27 2.81 -12.24
N ALA A 147 -15.83 4.02 -11.90
CA ALA A 147 -16.70 5.12 -11.52
C ALA A 147 -17.58 5.61 -12.70
N ALA A 148 -16.99 5.70 -13.89
CA ALA A 148 -17.73 6.05 -15.12
C ALA A 148 -18.82 5.01 -15.42
N SER A 149 -18.57 3.74 -15.15
CA SER A 149 -19.53 2.67 -15.36
C SER A 149 -20.70 2.73 -14.39
N ILE A 150 -20.46 3.04 -13.11
CA ILE A 150 -21.50 3.20 -12.09
C ILE A 150 -22.40 4.39 -12.43
N ALA A 151 -21.80 5.53 -12.71
CA ALA A 151 -22.51 6.79 -12.96
C ALA A 151 -22.95 6.98 -14.42
N ARG A 152 -22.48 6.15 -15.36
CA ARG A 152 -22.61 6.33 -16.81
C ARG A 152 -22.12 7.70 -17.31
N SER A 153 -20.99 8.15 -16.77
CA SER A 153 -20.40 9.46 -17.07
C SER A 153 -18.87 9.42 -17.00
N ALA A 154 -18.19 9.69 -18.10
CA ALA A 154 -16.73 9.75 -18.15
C ALA A 154 -16.17 10.86 -17.23
N ALA A 155 -16.87 11.98 -17.11
CA ALA A 155 -16.47 13.07 -16.22
C ALA A 155 -16.48 12.66 -14.74
N VAL A 156 -17.44 11.81 -14.32
CA VAL A 156 -17.43 11.22 -12.97
C VAL A 156 -16.22 10.34 -12.79
N GLY A 157 -15.88 9.51 -13.79
CA GLY A 157 -14.70 8.67 -13.74
C GLY A 157 -13.41 9.48 -13.59
N ALA A 158 -13.23 10.51 -14.40
CA ALA A 158 -12.08 11.41 -14.36
C ALA A 158 -11.93 12.07 -12.98
N PHE A 159 -13.00 12.67 -12.48
CA PHE A 159 -12.95 13.39 -11.21
C PHE A 159 -12.77 12.46 -10.01
N ALA A 160 -13.37 11.27 -10.04
CA ALA A 160 -13.14 10.25 -9.01
C ALA A 160 -11.68 9.80 -8.97
N ALA A 161 -11.05 9.60 -10.14
CA ALA A 161 -9.63 9.28 -10.22
C ALA A 161 -8.77 10.42 -9.63
N CYS A 162 -9.04 11.68 -9.97
CA CYS A 162 -8.34 12.82 -9.37
C CYS A 162 -8.46 12.82 -7.85
N LEU A 163 -9.67 12.71 -7.28
CA LEU A 163 -9.88 12.73 -5.83
C LEU A 163 -9.17 11.58 -5.10
N TYR A 164 -9.13 10.39 -5.71
CA TYR A 164 -8.46 9.25 -5.10
C TYR A 164 -6.94 9.42 -5.11
N PHE A 165 -6.36 9.76 -6.25
CA PHE A 165 -4.91 9.87 -6.39
C PHE A 165 -4.31 11.12 -5.74
N LEU A 166 -5.11 12.12 -5.38
CA LEU A 166 -4.68 13.26 -4.57
C LEU A 166 -4.80 13.00 -3.06
N SER A 167 -5.33 11.85 -2.63
CA SER A 167 -5.66 11.61 -1.23
C SER A 167 -4.43 11.50 -0.32
N PRO A 168 -4.45 12.11 0.89
CA PRO A 168 -3.33 12.12 1.81
C PRO A 168 -2.84 10.72 2.18
N ILE A 169 -3.78 9.76 2.32
CA ILE A 169 -3.41 8.40 2.70
C ILE A 169 -2.58 7.67 1.62
N LEU A 170 -2.78 7.96 0.33
CA LEU A 170 -1.92 7.42 -0.71
C LEU A 170 -0.53 8.07 -0.67
N VAL A 171 -0.49 9.38 -0.45
CA VAL A 171 0.76 10.14 -0.34
C VAL A 171 1.59 9.64 0.84
N ALA A 172 0.97 9.45 2.00
CA ALA A 172 1.64 8.94 3.21
C ALA A 172 2.25 7.53 3.05
N HIS A 173 1.90 6.81 1.98
CA HIS A 173 2.44 5.48 1.70
C HIS A 173 3.48 5.43 0.58
N THR A 174 3.81 6.55 -0.07
CA THR A 174 4.80 6.59 -1.18
C THR A 174 6.15 6.00 -0.80
N GLY A 175 6.58 6.21 0.44
CA GLY A 175 7.81 5.62 0.99
C GLY A 175 7.77 4.11 1.25
N LYS A 176 6.63 3.42 0.96
CA LYS A 176 6.46 1.97 1.17
C LYS A 176 6.08 1.32 -0.15
N THR A 177 7.01 1.23 -1.09
CA THR A 177 6.79 1.02 -2.52
C THR A 177 5.82 -0.11 -2.89
N ALA A 178 6.01 -1.34 -2.43
CA ALA A 178 5.12 -2.46 -2.77
C ALA A 178 3.69 -2.24 -2.23
N LEU A 179 3.56 -1.77 -0.98
CA LEU A 179 2.30 -1.45 -0.34
C LEU A 179 1.57 -0.32 -1.07
N TRP A 180 2.29 0.75 -1.41
CA TRP A 180 1.75 1.87 -2.17
C TRP A 180 1.23 1.44 -3.55
N LEU A 181 2.00 0.60 -4.26
CA LEU A 181 1.59 0.06 -5.56
C LEU A 181 0.34 -0.82 -5.45
N GLY A 182 0.21 -1.61 -4.38
CA GLY A 182 -1.01 -2.35 -4.09
C GLY A 182 -2.23 -1.43 -4.00
N PHE A 183 -2.10 -0.30 -3.30
CA PHE A 183 -3.18 0.68 -3.17
C PHE A 183 -3.48 1.43 -4.47
N VAL A 184 -2.45 1.78 -5.24
CA VAL A 184 -2.60 2.36 -6.58
C VAL A 184 -3.38 1.42 -7.51
N LEU A 185 -3.11 0.12 -7.44
CA LEU A 185 -3.75 -0.91 -8.27
C LEU A 185 -5.06 -1.47 -7.69
N LEU A 186 -5.46 -1.10 -6.47
CA LEU A 186 -6.72 -1.52 -5.86
C LEU A 186 -7.96 -1.38 -6.77
N PRO A 187 -8.12 -0.34 -7.60
CA PRO A 187 -9.25 -0.23 -8.51
C PRO A 187 -9.28 -1.26 -9.63
N VAL A 188 -8.15 -1.93 -9.94
CA VAL A 188 -8.04 -2.82 -11.12
C VAL A 188 -8.99 -4.02 -11.03
N PRO A 189 -8.94 -4.88 -9.99
CA PRO A 189 -9.88 -5.99 -9.87
C PRO A 189 -11.32 -5.51 -9.73
N LEU A 190 -11.58 -4.35 -9.11
CA LEU A 190 -12.92 -3.78 -8.98
C LEU A 190 -13.51 -3.40 -10.34
N ALA A 191 -12.71 -2.83 -11.24
CA ALA A 191 -13.14 -2.46 -12.57
C ALA A 191 -13.51 -3.70 -13.41
N PHE A 192 -12.68 -4.73 -13.39
CA PHE A 192 -12.94 -5.97 -14.11
C PHE A 192 -14.12 -6.74 -13.50
N ALA A 193 -14.19 -6.84 -12.17
CA ALA A 193 -15.33 -7.47 -11.49
C ALA A 193 -16.63 -6.75 -11.86
N TYR A 194 -16.69 -5.44 -11.76
CA TYR A 194 -17.90 -4.68 -12.11
C TYR A 194 -18.25 -4.81 -13.59
N ALA A 195 -17.25 -4.90 -14.48
CA ALA A 195 -17.46 -5.14 -15.91
C ALA A 195 -18.06 -6.54 -16.18
N ALA A 196 -17.66 -7.57 -15.43
CA ALA A 196 -18.23 -8.90 -15.49
C ALA A 196 -19.68 -8.94 -14.97
N LEU A 197 -19.96 -8.24 -13.86
CA LEU A 197 -21.26 -8.22 -13.21
C LEU A 197 -22.35 -7.44 -13.96
N ARG A 198 -21.99 -6.68 -14.97
CA ARG A 198 -22.93 -5.80 -15.68
C ARG A 198 -23.66 -6.56 -16.80
N PRO A 199 -24.98 -6.79 -16.69
CA PRO A 199 -25.76 -7.54 -17.68
C PRO A 199 -26.13 -6.64 -18.89
N ASN A 200 -25.17 -6.28 -19.73
CA ASN A 200 -25.40 -5.35 -20.85
C ASN A 200 -25.34 -6.02 -22.23
N GLY A 201 -25.81 -7.26 -22.35
CA GLY A 201 -25.79 -7.97 -23.65
C GLY A 201 -24.38 -8.24 -24.20
N ARG A 202 -23.36 -8.24 -23.33
CA ARG A 202 -21.98 -8.57 -23.72
C ARG A 202 -21.89 -10.05 -24.09
N PRO A 203 -21.09 -10.40 -25.11
CA PRO A 203 -20.85 -11.80 -25.46
C PRO A 203 -20.21 -12.53 -24.26
N PRO A 204 -20.53 -13.82 -24.08
CA PRO A 204 -20.01 -14.63 -22.95
C PRO A 204 -18.48 -14.63 -22.85
N SER A 205 -17.78 -14.59 -23.98
CA SER A 205 -16.31 -14.52 -24.03
C SER A 205 -15.74 -13.29 -23.31
N ILE A 206 -16.37 -12.13 -23.47
CA ILE A 206 -15.95 -10.91 -22.77
C ILE A 206 -16.21 -11.01 -21.27
N VAL A 207 -17.33 -11.61 -20.86
CA VAL A 207 -17.64 -11.82 -19.43
C VAL A 207 -16.63 -12.78 -18.81
N VAL A 208 -16.34 -13.90 -19.46
CA VAL A 208 -15.31 -14.86 -18.99
C VAL A 208 -13.94 -14.17 -18.92
N GLY A 209 -13.58 -13.39 -19.95
CA GLY A 209 -12.33 -12.61 -19.93
C GLY A 209 -12.26 -11.64 -18.75
N CYS A 210 -13.35 -10.93 -18.43
CA CYS A 210 -13.40 -10.04 -17.26
C CYS A 210 -13.27 -10.81 -15.93
N VAL A 211 -13.85 -11.99 -15.79
CA VAL A 211 -13.68 -12.84 -14.61
C VAL A 211 -12.23 -13.30 -14.48
N GLY A 212 -11.62 -13.76 -15.59
CA GLY A 212 -10.20 -14.15 -15.62
C GLY A 212 -9.27 -12.99 -15.26
N LEU A 213 -9.52 -11.78 -15.79
CA LEU A 213 -8.76 -10.58 -15.44
C LEU A 213 -8.99 -10.15 -13.98
N THR A 214 -10.17 -10.37 -13.42
CA THR A 214 -10.42 -10.15 -11.99
C THR A 214 -9.54 -11.06 -11.14
N PHE A 215 -9.46 -12.36 -11.49
CA PHE A 215 -8.59 -13.31 -10.83
C PHE A 215 -7.11 -12.92 -10.94
N ALA A 216 -6.63 -12.62 -12.14
CA ALA A 216 -5.24 -12.22 -12.37
C ALA A 216 -4.87 -10.94 -11.60
N ALA A 217 -5.76 -9.93 -11.59
CA ALA A 217 -5.56 -8.69 -10.85
C ALA A 217 -5.60 -8.92 -9.32
N ALA A 218 -6.48 -9.78 -8.82
CA ALA A 218 -6.53 -10.12 -7.40
C ALA A 218 -5.29 -10.93 -6.97
N LEU A 219 -4.78 -11.82 -7.84
CA LEU A 219 -3.55 -12.55 -7.63
C LEU A 219 -2.34 -11.61 -7.61
N LEU A 220 -2.28 -10.66 -8.55
CA LEU A 220 -1.26 -9.61 -8.55
C LEU A 220 -1.29 -8.82 -7.23
N LEU A 221 -2.48 -8.43 -6.77
CA LEU A 221 -2.62 -7.64 -5.55
C LEU A 221 -2.18 -8.39 -4.30
N VAL A 222 -2.54 -9.67 -4.14
CA VAL A 222 -2.19 -10.41 -2.91
C VAL A 222 -0.67 -10.58 -2.78
N TYR A 223 0.03 -10.77 -3.90
CA TYR A 223 1.51 -10.84 -3.92
C TYR A 223 2.19 -9.47 -3.86
N LEU A 224 1.52 -8.38 -4.26
CA LEU A 224 2.02 -7.02 -4.03
C LEU A 224 1.81 -6.59 -2.57
N ASP A 225 0.56 -6.70 -2.12
CA ASP A 225 0.16 -6.30 -0.77
C ASP A 225 -1.18 -6.97 -0.37
N PRO A 226 -1.18 -7.87 0.62
CA PRO A 226 -2.39 -8.50 1.12
C PRO A 226 -3.48 -7.54 1.60
N TYR A 227 -3.13 -6.33 2.09
CA TYR A 227 -4.12 -5.30 2.44
C TYR A 227 -4.94 -4.86 1.22
N ALA A 228 -4.26 -4.55 0.11
CA ALA A 228 -4.92 -4.10 -1.12
C ALA A 228 -5.85 -5.18 -1.67
N TRP A 229 -5.42 -6.44 -1.62
CA TRP A 229 -6.27 -7.57 -1.99
C TRP A 229 -7.51 -7.68 -1.09
N THR A 230 -7.34 -7.63 0.24
CA THR A 230 -8.46 -7.73 1.19
C THR A 230 -9.44 -6.57 1.02
N LEU A 231 -8.94 -5.34 0.82
CA LEU A 231 -9.75 -4.18 0.48
C LEU A 231 -10.58 -4.41 -0.79
N SER A 232 -9.97 -4.99 -1.83
CA SER A 232 -10.68 -5.31 -3.07
C SER A 232 -11.82 -6.29 -2.85
N VAL A 233 -11.63 -7.29 -1.98
CA VAL A 233 -12.65 -8.27 -1.59
C VAL A 233 -13.78 -7.61 -0.78
N VAL A 234 -13.46 -6.75 0.18
CA VAL A 234 -14.47 -6.03 1.00
C VAL A 234 -15.31 -5.07 0.16
N ILE A 235 -14.73 -4.47 -0.88
CA ILE A 235 -15.49 -3.61 -1.79
C ILE A 235 -16.23 -4.44 -2.84
N GLY A 236 -15.59 -5.41 -3.45
CA GLY A 236 -16.12 -6.21 -4.55
C GLY A 236 -17.14 -7.27 -4.12
N GLY A 237 -16.97 -7.85 -2.93
CA GLY A 237 -17.87 -8.89 -2.40
C GLY A 237 -19.33 -8.44 -2.33
N PRO A 238 -19.66 -7.33 -1.66
CA PRO A 238 -21.03 -6.79 -1.65
C PRO A 238 -21.57 -6.48 -3.06
N LEU A 239 -20.72 -6.05 -4.00
CA LEU A 239 -21.12 -5.85 -5.41
C LEU A 239 -21.50 -7.18 -6.07
N CYS A 240 -20.75 -8.26 -5.82
CA CYS A 240 -21.08 -9.60 -6.30
C CYS A 240 -22.40 -10.10 -5.70
N ILE A 241 -22.63 -9.89 -4.40
CA ILE A 241 -23.89 -10.26 -3.73
C ILE A 241 -25.06 -9.47 -4.32
N ALA A 242 -24.92 -8.17 -4.51
CA ALA A 242 -25.96 -7.33 -5.13
C ALA A 242 -26.26 -7.81 -6.55
N ALA A 243 -25.26 -8.18 -7.34
CA ALA A 243 -25.42 -8.72 -8.67
C ALA A 243 -26.14 -10.09 -8.64
N ALA A 244 -25.79 -10.97 -7.70
CA ALA A 244 -26.44 -12.26 -7.52
C ALA A 244 -27.93 -12.11 -7.17
N VAL A 245 -28.27 -11.17 -6.27
CA VAL A 245 -29.68 -10.86 -5.93
C VAL A 245 -30.46 -10.37 -7.15
N VAL A 246 -29.87 -9.46 -7.95
CA VAL A 246 -30.51 -8.98 -9.19
C VAL A 246 -30.68 -10.10 -10.20
N ALA A 247 -29.68 -10.95 -10.35
CA ALA A 247 -29.69 -12.06 -11.29
C ALA A 247 -30.67 -13.14 -10.86
N TRP A 248 -30.74 -13.46 -9.56
CA TRP A 248 -31.72 -14.43 -9.01
C TRP A 248 -33.15 -14.03 -9.31
N ASN A 249 -33.49 -12.77 -9.12
CA ASN A 249 -34.81 -12.22 -9.39
C ASN A 249 -35.21 -12.25 -10.88
N ARG A 250 -34.22 -12.32 -11.80
CA ARG A 250 -34.47 -12.32 -13.27
C ARG A 250 -34.37 -13.71 -13.90
N MET A 251 -33.29 -14.42 -13.60
CA MET A 251 -32.88 -15.66 -14.31
C MET A 251 -32.77 -16.87 -13.38
N ARG A 252 -33.16 -16.74 -12.11
CA ARG A 252 -33.00 -17.77 -11.07
C ARG A 252 -31.52 -18.14 -10.90
N TRP A 253 -31.23 -19.41 -10.57
CA TRP A 253 -29.88 -19.89 -10.23
C TRP A 253 -28.83 -19.68 -11.35
N ARG A 254 -29.23 -19.84 -12.61
CA ARG A 254 -28.30 -19.65 -13.76
C ARG A 254 -27.74 -18.26 -13.84
N GLY A 255 -28.51 -17.25 -13.44
CA GLY A 255 -28.03 -15.87 -13.40
C GLY A 255 -26.99 -15.61 -12.31
N CYS A 256 -26.94 -16.44 -11.26
CA CYS A 256 -26.00 -16.28 -10.14
C CYS A 256 -24.59 -16.80 -10.46
N LEU A 257 -24.39 -17.57 -11.54
CA LEU A 257 -23.09 -18.14 -11.87
C LEU A 257 -22.01 -17.07 -12.07
N VAL A 258 -22.29 -16.03 -12.84
CA VAL A 258 -21.29 -14.96 -13.10
C VAL A 258 -20.90 -14.23 -11.81
N PRO A 259 -21.84 -13.73 -10.97
CA PRO A 259 -21.49 -13.15 -9.68
C PRO A 259 -20.69 -14.09 -8.76
N LEU A 260 -21.07 -15.36 -8.72
CA LEU A 260 -20.37 -16.36 -7.91
C LEU A 260 -18.95 -16.60 -8.43
N CYS A 261 -18.78 -16.82 -9.74
CA CYS A 261 -17.46 -16.99 -10.35
C CYS A 261 -16.59 -15.74 -10.14
N THR A 262 -17.17 -14.53 -10.20
CA THR A 262 -16.44 -13.28 -9.93
C THR A 262 -16.01 -13.20 -8.47
N LEU A 263 -16.87 -13.57 -7.53
CA LEU A 263 -16.53 -13.62 -6.11
C LEU A 263 -15.42 -14.64 -5.84
N VAL A 264 -15.53 -15.84 -6.41
CA VAL A 264 -14.49 -16.88 -6.32
C VAL A 264 -13.17 -16.39 -6.91
N ALA A 265 -13.21 -15.70 -8.07
CA ALA A 265 -12.02 -15.10 -8.69
C ALA A 265 -11.34 -14.04 -7.80
N MET A 266 -12.07 -13.37 -6.94
CA MET A 266 -11.50 -12.43 -5.96
C MET A 266 -10.94 -13.14 -4.72
N LEU A 267 -11.58 -14.24 -4.26
CA LEU A 267 -11.21 -14.91 -3.00
C LEU A 267 -10.08 -15.92 -3.16
N VAL A 268 -10.12 -16.72 -4.24
CA VAL A 268 -9.16 -17.82 -4.45
C VAL A 268 -7.70 -17.37 -4.43
N PRO A 269 -7.31 -16.20 -4.98
CA PRO A 269 -5.92 -15.74 -4.90
C PRO A 269 -5.36 -15.67 -3.47
N GLY A 270 -6.16 -15.26 -2.48
CA GLY A 270 -5.72 -15.24 -1.08
C GLY A 270 -5.53 -16.65 -0.51
N ILE A 271 -6.36 -17.61 -0.93
CA ILE A 271 -6.20 -19.03 -0.53
C ILE A 271 -4.91 -19.58 -1.16
N VAL A 272 -4.69 -19.31 -2.45
CA VAL A 272 -3.47 -19.73 -3.17
C VAL A 272 -2.23 -19.15 -2.50
N PHE A 273 -2.22 -17.84 -2.22
CA PHE A 273 -1.13 -17.17 -1.53
C PHE A 273 -0.83 -17.86 -0.19
N ARG A 274 -1.85 -18.14 0.61
CA ARG A 274 -1.68 -18.77 1.91
C ARG A 274 -1.12 -20.19 1.82
N VAL A 275 -1.53 -20.96 0.81
CA VAL A 275 -1.07 -22.35 0.63
C VAL A 275 0.37 -22.40 0.12
N LEU A 276 0.73 -21.46 -0.76
CA LEU A 276 2.07 -21.42 -1.37
C LEU A 276 3.11 -20.71 -0.49
N GLU A 277 2.66 -19.82 0.42
CA GLU A 277 3.51 -19.01 1.28
C GLU A 277 3.24 -19.30 2.78
N PRO A 278 3.53 -20.50 3.27
CA PRO A 278 3.29 -20.84 4.69
C PRO A 278 4.13 -19.98 5.64
N SER A 279 5.28 -19.44 5.19
CA SER A 279 6.09 -18.50 5.96
C SER A 279 5.38 -17.17 6.24
N ALA A 280 4.40 -16.79 5.41
CA ALA A 280 3.53 -15.64 5.69
C ALA A 280 2.63 -15.86 6.93
N GLU A 281 2.52 -17.09 7.42
CA GLU A 281 1.74 -17.43 8.62
C GLU A 281 2.41 -17.03 9.94
N VAL A 282 3.70 -16.80 9.94
CA VAL A 282 4.37 -16.20 11.11
C VAL A 282 4.03 -14.71 11.15
N SER A 283 2.72 -14.43 11.17
CA SER A 283 2.27 -13.17 11.72
C SER A 283 2.71 -13.22 13.18
N ALA A 284 3.68 -12.39 13.55
CA ALA A 284 3.89 -12.11 14.94
C ALA A 284 2.50 -11.84 15.53
N ASN A 285 2.05 -12.65 16.49
CA ASN A 285 0.79 -12.45 17.20
C ASN A 285 0.91 -11.13 17.95
N PHE A 286 0.62 -10.04 17.24
CA PHE A 286 0.64 -8.73 17.85
C PHE A 286 -0.50 -8.67 18.87
N PRO A 287 -0.24 -8.20 20.09
CA PRO A 287 -1.27 -8.06 21.09
C PRO A 287 -2.34 -7.07 20.61
N LEU A 288 -3.58 -7.23 21.08
CA LEU A 288 -4.70 -6.34 20.73
C LEU A 288 -4.37 -4.86 20.97
N ALA A 289 -3.54 -4.57 21.96
CA ALA A 289 -3.04 -3.23 22.26
C ALA A 289 -2.30 -2.57 21.07
N PHE A 290 -1.66 -3.38 20.24
CA PHE A 290 -1.01 -2.90 19.03
C PHE A 290 -2.04 -2.46 17.96
N TYR A 291 -3.08 -3.28 17.74
CA TYR A 291 -4.16 -2.95 16.79
C TYR A 291 -4.95 -1.72 17.23
N ARG A 292 -5.11 -1.50 18.57
CA ARG A 292 -5.74 -0.29 19.10
C ARG A 292 -4.95 0.96 18.73
N ALA A 293 -3.63 0.92 18.87
CA ALA A 293 -2.75 2.04 18.55
C ALA A 293 -2.92 2.50 17.09
N TYR A 294 -3.08 1.57 16.15
CA TYR A 294 -3.16 1.84 14.72
C TYR A 294 -4.58 2.07 14.16
N GLY A 295 -5.59 2.21 14.99
CA GLY A 295 -6.92 2.68 14.58
C GLY A 295 -6.92 4.16 14.23
N VAL A 296 -7.91 4.60 13.44
CA VAL A 296 -8.12 6.02 13.12
C VAL A 296 -8.70 6.76 14.32
N ASP A 297 -8.19 7.94 14.60
CA ASP A 297 -8.81 8.87 15.54
C ASP A 297 -9.94 9.65 14.84
N VAL A 298 -11.12 9.69 15.47
CA VAL A 298 -12.31 10.31 14.87
C VAL A 298 -12.11 11.80 14.61
N VAL A 299 -11.39 12.49 15.47
CA VAL A 299 -11.17 13.94 15.33
C VAL A 299 -10.27 14.20 14.12
N THR A 300 -9.19 13.43 13.95
CA THR A 300 -8.30 13.60 12.80
C THR A 300 -8.93 13.14 11.47
N ALA A 301 -9.96 12.29 11.53
CA ALA A 301 -10.74 11.95 10.35
C ALA A 301 -11.62 13.11 9.86
N VAL A 302 -12.04 14.00 10.76
CA VAL A 302 -12.97 15.11 10.45
C VAL A 302 -12.24 16.43 10.27
N PHE A 303 -11.28 16.74 11.15
CA PHE A 303 -10.52 17.98 11.08
C PHE A 303 -9.30 17.83 10.16
N PRO A 304 -9.05 18.83 9.31
CA PRO A 304 -7.89 18.78 8.40
C PRO A 304 -6.60 18.75 9.21
N THR A 305 -5.74 17.82 8.83
CA THR A 305 -4.40 17.67 9.39
C THR A 305 -3.39 18.54 8.64
N ARG A 306 -2.20 18.70 9.19
CA ARG A 306 -1.07 19.43 8.62
C ARG A 306 -0.74 19.03 7.18
N ASP A 307 -0.98 17.78 6.81
CA ASP A 307 -0.71 17.26 5.47
C ASP A 307 -1.75 17.66 4.42
N SER A 308 -2.87 18.27 4.80
CA SER A 308 -3.85 18.76 3.83
C SER A 308 -3.62 20.24 3.53
N VAL A 309 -3.75 20.62 2.25
CA VAL A 309 -3.67 22.03 1.82
C VAL A 309 -4.68 22.89 2.59
N LEU A 310 -5.84 22.35 2.90
CA LEU A 310 -6.84 23.05 3.69
C LEU A 310 -6.40 23.22 5.15
N GLY A 311 -5.73 22.23 5.74
CA GLY A 311 -5.23 22.27 7.11
C GLY A 311 -4.28 23.45 7.31
N ASP A 312 -3.36 23.63 6.40
CA ASP A 312 -2.39 24.71 6.39
C ASP A 312 -3.09 26.09 6.25
N LEU A 313 -4.05 26.19 5.32
CA LEU A 313 -4.81 27.42 5.08
C LEU A 313 -5.62 27.86 6.31
N VAL A 314 -6.24 26.91 7.04
CA VAL A 314 -7.08 27.23 8.21
C VAL A 314 -6.32 27.20 9.52
N ARG A 315 -5.02 26.91 9.50
CA ARG A 315 -4.18 26.73 10.69
C ARG A 315 -4.87 25.80 11.69
N SER A 316 -5.06 24.56 11.25
CA SER A 316 -5.81 23.57 12.03
C SER A 316 -5.27 23.46 13.46
N PRO A 317 -6.14 23.36 14.47
CA PRO A 317 -5.70 23.10 15.83
C PRO A 317 -4.92 21.79 15.98
N VAL A 318 -5.10 20.83 15.05
CA VAL A 318 -4.37 19.56 14.99
C VAL A 318 -2.89 19.77 14.69
N ASP A 319 -2.50 20.84 13.98
CA ASP A 319 -1.11 21.14 13.64
C ASP A 319 -0.24 21.53 14.85
N ARG A 320 -0.89 21.87 15.98
CA ARG A 320 -0.19 22.19 17.23
C ARG A 320 0.19 20.95 18.04
N TRP A 321 -0.24 19.77 17.60
CA TRP A 321 0.01 18.54 18.31
C TRP A 321 1.22 17.85 17.71
N ASP A 322 2.15 17.46 18.57
CA ASP A 322 3.23 16.60 18.13
C ASP A 322 2.68 15.21 17.80
N PRO A 323 2.87 14.70 16.57
CA PRO A 323 2.47 13.34 16.23
C PRO A 323 3.02 12.27 17.19
N LEU A 324 4.14 12.55 17.83
CA LEU A 324 4.75 11.65 18.82
C LEU A 324 3.96 11.57 20.14
N ASP A 325 3.09 12.55 20.42
CA ASP A 325 2.20 12.51 21.59
C ASP A 325 1.07 11.49 21.44
N PHE A 326 0.82 10.98 20.22
CA PHE A 326 -0.29 10.09 19.93
C PHE A 326 0.17 8.65 19.75
N TYR A 327 -0.79 7.73 19.86
CA TYR A 327 -0.54 6.33 19.60
C TYR A 327 -0.20 6.06 18.13
N ALA A 328 0.60 5.03 17.87
CA ALA A 328 1.14 4.60 16.58
C ALA A 328 2.33 5.44 16.06
N ASP A 329 2.58 5.35 14.76
CA ASP A 329 3.72 5.99 14.07
C ASP A 329 3.38 7.36 13.43
N GLY A 330 2.32 7.99 13.88
CA GLY A 330 1.84 9.25 13.31
C GLY A 330 1.07 9.11 11.97
N THR A 331 1.25 8.03 11.21
CA THR A 331 0.55 7.83 9.93
C THR A 331 -0.97 7.84 10.06
N PRO A 332 -1.59 7.26 11.14
CA PRO A 332 -3.03 7.38 11.35
C PRO A 332 -3.49 8.83 11.54
N LEU A 333 -2.65 9.67 12.13
CA LEU A 333 -2.96 11.07 12.36
C LEU A 333 -2.92 11.88 11.05
N ILE A 334 -1.90 11.63 10.24
CA ILE A 334 -1.56 12.42 9.06
C ILE A 334 -2.43 12.01 7.85
N GLY A 335 -2.53 10.72 7.58
CA GLY A 335 -3.08 10.20 6.32
C GLY A 335 -4.59 9.96 6.32
N THR A 336 -5.29 10.02 7.47
CA THR A 336 -6.67 9.53 7.57
C THR A 336 -7.76 10.59 7.45
N PHE A 337 -7.40 11.85 7.28
CA PHE A 337 -8.36 12.93 7.09
C PHE A 337 -9.31 12.63 5.93
N ILE A 338 -10.62 12.58 6.20
CA ILE A 338 -11.65 12.31 5.19
C ILE A 338 -12.10 13.60 4.51
N GLY A 339 -12.31 14.64 5.30
CA GLY A 339 -12.86 15.90 4.84
C GLY A 339 -14.38 15.98 4.97
N VAL A 340 -14.87 17.09 5.52
CA VAL A 340 -16.31 17.32 5.74
C VAL A 340 -17.03 17.50 4.41
N PHE A 341 -16.46 18.29 3.51
CA PHE A 341 -17.08 18.54 2.20
C PHE A 341 -17.07 17.30 1.31
N LEU A 342 -16.00 16.50 1.35
CA LEU A 342 -15.94 15.23 0.64
C LEU A 342 -17.03 14.27 1.15
N PHE A 343 -17.20 14.17 2.45
CA PHE A 343 -18.23 13.32 3.04
C PHE A 343 -19.64 13.79 2.65
N ILE A 344 -19.95 15.09 2.78
CA ILE A 344 -21.24 15.66 2.40
C ILE A 344 -21.51 15.44 0.90
N ALA A 345 -20.52 15.69 0.05
CA ALA A 345 -20.64 15.46 -1.39
C ALA A 345 -20.87 13.98 -1.72
N ALA A 346 -20.21 13.06 -1.01
CA ALA A 346 -20.41 11.63 -1.20
C ALA A 346 -21.84 11.20 -0.79
N VAL A 347 -22.35 11.67 0.35
CA VAL A 347 -23.75 11.41 0.77
C VAL A 347 -24.73 11.96 -0.26
N ALA A 348 -24.52 13.18 -0.76
CA ALA A 348 -25.33 13.74 -1.84
C ALA A 348 -25.28 12.88 -3.10
N GLY A 349 -24.11 12.38 -3.47
CA GLY A 349 -23.91 11.47 -4.60
C GLY A 349 -24.67 10.15 -4.46
N VAL A 350 -24.67 9.54 -3.26
CA VAL A 350 -25.47 8.35 -2.95
C VAL A 350 -26.97 8.66 -3.17
N VAL A 351 -27.47 9.73 -2.57
CA VAL A 351 -28.90 10.13 -2.70
C VAL A 351 -29.26 10.36 -4.17
N LEU A 352 -28.41 11.04 -4.93
CA LEU A 352 -28.63 11.28 -6.35
C LEU A 352 -28.67 9.97 -7.16
N LEU A 353 -27.75 9.06 -6.94
CA LEU A 353 -27.74 7.77 -7.64
C LEU A 353 -28.97 6.91 -7.27
N LEU A 354 -29.36 6.88 -6.01
CA LEU A 354 -30.55 6.16 -5.56
C LEU A 354 -31.82 6.73 -6.17
N ARG A 355 -31.91 8.05 -6.36
CA ARG A 355 -33.06 8.71 -7.00
C ARG A 355 -33.07 8.55 -8.51
N LEU A 356 -31.94 8.80 -9.17
CA LEU A 356 -31.85 8.90 -10.62
C LEU A 356 -31.66 7.54 -11.32
N ARG A 357 -31.16 6.51 -10.63
CA ARG A 357 -30.72 5.25 -11.21
C ARG A 357 -31.37 4.04 -10.53
N ARG A 358 -32.69 3.89 -10.68
CA ARG A 358 -33.46 2.77 -10.08
C ARG A 358 -32.88 1.40 -10.40
N SER A 359 -32.36 1.17 -11.61
CA SER A 359 -31.76 -0.10 -12.03
C SER A 359 -30.44 -0.45 -11.33
N ASN A 360 -29.75 0.54 -10.73
CA ASN A 360 -28.44 0.34 -10.10
C ASN A 360 -28.52 0.50 -8.57
N ARG A 361 -29.70 0.63 -7.98
CA ARG A 361 -29.85 0.89 -6.53
C ARG A 361 -29.11 -0.12 -5.66
N LEU A 362 -29.21 -1.40 -5.97
CA LEU A 362 -28.54 -2.44 -5.18
C LEU A 362 -27.02 -2.32 -5.24
N PHE A 363 -26.46 -1.95 -6.38
CA PHE A 363 -25.01 -1.68 -6.48
C PHE A 363 -24.59 -0.45 -5.71
N VAL A 364 -25.43 0.61 -5.69
CA VAL A 364 -25.18 1.81 -4.88
C VAL A 364 -25.21 1.48 -3.39
N VAL A 365 -26.22 0.71 -2.95
CA VAL A 365 -26.33 0.23 -1.57
C VAL A 365 -25.11 -0.65 -1.21
N ALA A 366 -24.74 -1.61 -2.08
CA ALA A 366 -23.58 -2.47 -1.85
C ALA A 366 -22.30 -1.67 -1.68
N LEU A 367 -22.06 -0.68 -2.55
CA LEU A 367 -20.87 0.18 -2.46
C LEU A 367 -20.91 1.06 -1.20
N THR A 368 -22.09 1.53 -0.79
CA THR A 368 -22.25 2.27 0.47
C THR A 368 -21.93 1.39 1.68
N VAL A 369 -22.42 0.14 1.68
CA VAL A 369 -22.11 -0.85 2.73
C VAL A 369 -20.61 -1.13 2.78
N SER A 370 -19.97 -1.28 1.61
CA SER A 370 -18.50 -1.44 1.54
C SER A 370 -17.76 -0.25 2.14
N GLY A 371 -18.19 0.98 1.84
CA GLY A 371 -17.60 2.18 2.43
C GLY A 371 -17.77 2.25 3.96
N LEU A 372 -18.96 1.91 4.46
CA LEU A 372 -19.22 1.85 5.90
C LEU A 372 -18.41 0.73 6.58
N ALA A 373 -18.23 -0.41 5.92
CA ALA A 373 -17.36 -1.48 6.41
C ALA A 373 -15.90 -1.01 6.49
N CYS A 374 -15.38 -0.37 5.43
CA CYS A 374 -14.03 0.19 5.44
C CYS A 374 -13.86 1.27 6.53
N LEU A 375 -14.87 2.12 6.76
CA LEU A 375 -14.85 3.10 7.85
C LEU A 375 -14.79 2.42 9.21
N ALA A 376 -15.67 1.45 9.46
CA ALA A 376 -15.75 0.73 10.73
C ALA A 376 -14.46 -0.05 11.03
N LEU A 377 -13.90 -0.70 10.01
CA LEU A 377 -12.64 -1.44 10.12
C LEU A 377 -11.45 -0.48 10.31
N GLY A 378 -11.49 0.70 9.69
CA GLY A 378 -10.46 1.74 9.84
C GLY A 378 -10.37 2.34 11.24
N LEU A 379 -11.49 2.43 11.97
CA LEU A 379 -11.50 2.89 13.36
C LEU A 379 -10.72 1.93 14.28
N GLY A 380 -10.52 0.68 13.86
CA GLY A 380 -9.79 -0.31 14.65
C GLY A 380 -10.59 -0.91 15.81
N PRO A 381 -9.91 -1.60 16.76
CA PRO A 381 -10.57 -2.27 17.88
C PRO A 381 -11.16 -1.34 18.94
N SER A 382 -10.73 -0.08 18.97
CA SER A 382 -11.15 0.91 19.98
C SER A 382 -11.39 2.27 19.35
N LEU A 383 -12.47 2.92 19.73
CA LEU A 383 -12.75 4.28 19.32
C LEU A 383 -11.71 5.21 19.98
N LYS A 384 -11.03 6.02 19.18
CA LYS A 384 -10.09 7.05 19.63
C LYS A 384 -10.66 8.44 19.38
N VAL A 385 -10.56 9.31 20.38
CA VAL A 385 -11.00 10.71 20.32
C VAL A 385 -9.92 11.58 20.94
N LEU A 386 -8.87 11.92 20.17
CA LEU A 386 -7.69 12.65 20.63
C LEU A 386 -6.96 11.94 21.79
N ASP A 387 -6.89 10.63 21.71
CA ASP A 387 -6.23 9.83 22.75
C ASP A 387 -4.72 9.98 22.63
N LYS A 388 -4.15 10.78 23.51
CA LYS A 388 -2.70 10.92 23.68
C LYS A 388 -2.13 9.70 24.42
N ALA A 389 -0.93 9.30 24.06
CA ALA A 389 -0.21 8.29 24.79
C ALA A 389 0.03 8.74 26.24
N SER A 390 -0.49 8.00 27.19
CA SER A 390 -0.43 8.35 28.62
C SER A 390 1.00 8.38 29.18
N VAL A 391 1.91 7.63 28.57
CA VAL A 391 3.35 7.68 28.80
C VAL A 391 4.04 7.42 27.45
N PRO A 392 4.72 8.39 26.86
CA PRO A 392 5.60 8.11 25.75
C PRO A 392 6.73 7.20 26.27
N VAL A 393 6.65 5.92 25.97
CA VAL A 393 7.75 5.01 26.25
C VAL A 393 8.87 5.36 25.27
N VAL A 394 9.77 6.16 25.74
CA VAL A 394 10.98 6.50 25.03
C VAL A 394 11.90 5.28 25.09
N ALA A 395 11.93 4.48 24.03
CA ALA A 395 12.95 3.48 23.85
C ALA A 395 14.14 4.13 23.15
N VAL A 396 15.26 4.13 23.81
CA VAL A 396 16.54 4.46 23.17
C VAL A 396 16.98 3.19 22.44
N ASN A 397 17.05 3.25 21.11
CA ASN A 397 17.61 2.13 20.36
C ASN A 397 19.13 2.05 20.61
N SER A 398 19.74 0.94 20.19
CA SER A 398 21.18 0.67 20.35
C SER A 398 22.12 1.75 19.74
N ALA A 399 21.58 2.66 18.93
CA ALA A 399 22.32 3.79 18.35
C ALA A 399 22.09 5.12 19.10
N GLY A 400 21.50 5.08 20.31
CA GLY A 400 21.19 6.29 21.08
C GLY A 400 20.02 7.12 20.54
N VAL A 401 19.37 6.66 19.47
CA VAL A 401 18.23 7.36 18.88
C VAL A 401 16.98 7.06 19.72
N VAL A 402 16.39 8.12 20.24
CA VAL A 402 15.12 8.09 20.95
C VAL A 402 14.01 7.72 19.97
N THR A 403 13.49 6.50 20.07
CA THR A 403 12.28 6.11 19.35
C THR A 403 11.11 6.12 20.32
N ALA A 404 10.12 6.98 20.03
CA ALA A 404 8.86 6.91 20.76
C ALA A 404 8.18 5.57 20.47
N THR A 405 7.90 4.78 21.50
CA THR A 405 7.22 3.47 21.37
C THR A 405 5.72 3.61 21.64
N ASN A 406 5.07 4.59 21.00
CA ASN A 406 3.61 4.74 21.07
C ASN A 406 2.84 3.68 20.26
N HIS A 407 3.51 2.58 19.92
CA HIS A 407 2.94 1.50 19.12
C HIS A 407 1.95 0.61 19.87
N VAL A 408 1.79 0.81 21.17
CA VAL A 408 0.93 -0.01 22.02
C VAL A 408 -0.04 0.89 22.80
N MET A 409 -1.35 0.63 22.66
CA MET A 409 -2.40 1.31 23.42
C MET A 409 -3.03 0.32 24.42
N PRO A 410 -2.86 0.51 25.72
CA PRO A 410 -3.42 -0.36 26.74
C PRO A 410 -4.96 -0.31 26.75
N ALA A 411 -5.60 -1.31 27.37
CA ALA A 411 -7.06 -1.37 27.44
C ALA A 411 -7.65 -0.25 28.31
N SER A 412 -6.90 0.23 29.31
CA SER A 412 -7.27 1.34 30.19
C SER A 412 -7.53 2.65 29.44
N ASP A 413 -6.81 2.85 28.32
CA ASP A 413 -6.85 4.08 27.53
C ASP A 413 -7.88 3.99 26.40
N ALA A 414 -8.54 2.84 26.24
CA ALA A 414 -9.56 2.63 25.22
C ALA A 414 -10.93 3.14 25.70
N THR A 415 -11.47 4.18 25.03
CA THR A 415 -12.75 4.78 25.42
C THR A 415 -13.92 3.82 25.17
N VAL A 416 -13.97 3.18 24.00
CA VAL A 416 -15.03 2.26 23.59
C VAL A 416 -14.44 1.12 22.78
N THR A 417 -14.79 -0.11 23.14
CA THR A 417 -14.44 -1.30 22.36
C THR A 417 -15.34 -1.44 21.13
N LEU A 418 -14.75 -1.58 19.96
CA LEU A 418 -15.43 -1.74 18.67
C LEU A 418 -15.46 -3.21 18.22
N PRO A 419 -16.38 -3.59 17.32
CA PRO A 419 -16.51 -4.99 16.84
C PRO A 419 -15.25 -5.59 16.20
N TRP A 420 -14.34 -4.75 15.71
CA TRP A 420 -13.03 -5.19 15.21
C TRP A 420 -12.26 -6.02 16.25
N SER A 421 -12.42 -5.73 17.55
CA SER A 421 -11.81 -6.48 18.63
C SER A 421 -12.20 -7.96 18.67
N TRP A 422 -13.30 -8.34 18.01
CA TRP A 422 -13.75 -9.75 17.93
C TRP A 422 -13.16 -10.50 16.75
N VAL A 423 -12.64 -9.80 15.75
CA VAL A 423 -12.15 -10.40 14.50
C VAL A 423 -10.64 -10.24 14.29
N TYR A 424 -9.93 -9.47 15.13
CA TYR A 424 -8.50 -9.20 14.94
C TYR A 424 -7.63 -10.47 14.93
N GLY A 425 -8.01 -11.51 15.69
CA GLY A 425 -7.32 -12.80 15.72
C GLY A 425 -7.81 -13.80 14.66
N VAL A 426 -8.69 -13.38 13.74
CA VAL A 426 -9.22 -14.23 12.66
C VAL A 426 -8.51 -13.88 11.37
N GLN A 427 -8.03 -14.88 10.66
CA GLN A 427 -7.45 -14.72 9.32
C GLN A 427 -8.49 -14.20 8.31
N PRO A 428 -8.17 -13.24 7.44
CA PRO A 428 -6.84 -12.63 7.19
C PRO A 428 -6.54 -11.39 8.06
N PHE A 429 -7.41 -11.04 9.00
CA PHE A 429 -7.32 -9.80 9.78
C PHE A 429 -6.15 -9.78 10.76
N GLU A 430 -5.70 -10.96 11.21
CA GLU A 430 -4.56 -11.12 12.10
C GLU A 430 -3.27 -10.45 11.59
N GLY A 431 -3.02 -10.49 10.27
CA GLY A 431 -1.89 -9.81 9.65
C GLY A 431 -2.09 -8.30 9.41
N MET A 432 -3.31 -7.76 9.65
CA MET A 432 -3.71 -6.40 9.26
C MET A 432 -3.65 -5.41 10.44
N ARG A 433 -2.50 -5.33 11.10
CA ARG A 433 -2.29 -4.49 12.29
C ARG A 433 -2.57 -3.00 12.09
N ALA A 434 -2.33 -2.48 10.90
CA ALA A 434 -2.49 -1.07 10.57
C ALA A 434 -3.94 -0.78 10.11
N ALA A 435 -4.88 -0.76 11.07
CA ALA A 435 -6.31 -0.60 10.80
C ALA A 435 -6.64 0.66 9.99
N TYR A 436 -5.91 1.76 10.19
CA TYR A 436 -6.11 3.01 9.43
C TYR A 436 -6.02 2.83 7.89
N ARG A 437 -5.34 1.77 7.40
CA ARG A 437 -5.23 1.49 5.95
C ARG A 437 -6.57 1.14 5.29
N TRP A 438 -7.56 0.73 6.07
CA TRP A 438 -8.92 0.54 5.55
C TRP A 438 -9.54 1.81 4.98
N HIS A 439 -9.07 2.98 5.41
CA HIS A 439 -9.47 4.26 4.84
C HIS A 439 -9.15 4.41 3.35
N ILE A 440 -8.21 3.63 2.82
CA ILE A 440 -7.93 3.61 1.36
C ILE A 440 -9.14 3.08 0.58
N GLY A 441 -9.75 2.00 1.06
CA GLY A 441 -11.00 1.48 0.48
C GLY A 441 -12.15 2.47 0.63
N LEU A 442 -12.27 3.11 1.79
CA LEU A 442 -13.25 4.18 2.00
C LEU A 442 -13.05 5.33 0.99
N ARG A 443 -11.81 5.73 0.72
CA ARG A 443 -11.49 6.79 -0.25
C ARG A 443 -11.93 6.45 -1.68
N VAL A 444 -11.80 5.20 -2.12
CA VAL A 444 -12.34 4.76 -3.41
C VAL A 444 -13.84 5.04 -3.48
N VAL A 445 -14.57 4.65 -2.43
CA VAL A 445 -16.04 4.80 -2.36
C VAL A 445 -16.45 6.27 -2.31
N LEU A 446 -15.82 7.06 -1.45
CA LEU A 446 -16.12 8.49 -1.30
C LEU A 446 -15.81 9.26 -2.58
N ALA A 447 -14.69 8.98 -3.24
CA ALA A 447 -14.31 9.62 -4.50
C ALA A 447 -15.35 9.38 -5.61
N VAL A 448 -15.84 8.13 -5.72
CA VAL A 448 -16.89 7.79 -6.71
C VAL A 448 -18.17 8.57 -6.44
N PHE A 449 -18.65 8.60 -5.20
CA PHE A 449 -19.90 9.26 -4.88
C PHE A 449 -19.80 10.79 -4.92
N ALA A 450 -18.73 11.37 -4.40
CA ALA A 450 -18.51 12.82 -4.45
C ALA A 450 -18.41 13.32 -5.90
N ALA A 451 -17.72 12.58 -6.77
CA ALA A 451 -17.65 12.91 -8.19
C ALA A 451 -19.03 12.94 -8.87
N VAL A 452 -19.96 12.08 -8.45
CA VAL A 452 -21.35 12.12 -8.95
C VAL A 452 -22.03 13.44 -8.56
N ALA A 453 -21.89 13.86 -7.31
CA ALA A 453 -22.49 15.11 -6.83
C ALA A 453 -21.92 16.33 -7.56
N VAL A 454 -20.58 16.40 -7.71
CA VAL A 454 -19.90 17.49 -8.43
C VAL A 454 -20.36 17.57 -9.88
N VAL A 455 -20.32 16.48 -10.62
CA VAL A 455 -20.69 16.47 -12.04
C VAL A 455 -22.17 16.77 -12.24
N TRP A 456 -23.04 16.30 -11.32
CA TRP A 456 -24.46 16.64 -11.35
C TRP A 456 -24.68 18.14 -11.11
N LEU A 457 -24.00 18.72 -10.11
CA LEU A 457 -24.10 20.14 -9.79
C LEU A 457 -23.53 21.00 -10.93
N PHE A 458 -22.40 20.61 -11.51
CA PHE A 458 -21.77 21.28 -12.65
C PHE A 458 -22.70 21.34 -13.86
N ARG A 459 -23.45 20.26 -14.15
CA ARG A 459 -24.41 20.24 -15.24
C ARG A 459 -25.61 21.17 -15.01
N ARG A 460 -25.97 21.44 -13.76
CA ARG A 460 -27.08 22.29 -13.41
C ARG A 460 -26.69 23.75 -13.16
N ARG A 461 -25.57 23.96 -12.47
CA ARG A 461 -25.04 25.26 -12.05
C ARG A 461 -23.51 25.22 -12.15
N ARG A 462 -22.97 25.56 -13.31
CA ARG A 462 -21.54 25.43 -13.62
C ARG A 462 -20.63 26.03 -12.54
N VAL A 463 -20.92 27.26 -12.11
CA VAL A 463 -20.11 27.97 -11.11
C VAL A 463 -20.08 27.21 -9.77
N LEU A 464 -21.25 26.77 -9.29
CA LEU A 464 -21.33 26.01 -8.03
C LEU A 464 -20.64 24.64 -8.16
N GLY A 465 -20.76 23.99 -9.32
CA GLY A 465 -20.07 22.73 -9.57
C GLY A 465 -18.54 22.89 -9.59
N LEU A 466 -18.03 23.97 -10.20
CA LEU A 466 -16.60 24.30 -10.16
C LEU A 466 -16.13 24.68 -8.76
N ALA A 467 -16.90 25.48 -8.04
CA ALA A 467 -16.57 25.84 -6.65
C ALA A 467 -16.50 24.61 -5.76
N LEU A 468 -17.48 23.70 -5.85
CA LEU A 468 -17.44 22.44 -5.09
C LEU A 468 -16.25 21.58 -5.50
N ALA A 469 -15.94 21.48 -6.81
CA ALA A 469 -14.78 20.73 -7.29
C ALA A 469 -13.47 21.30 -6.72
N ALA A 470 -13.32 22.62 -6.72
CA ALA A 470 -12.16 23.30 -6.17
C ALA A 470 -12.01 23.06 -4.66
N VAL A 471 -13.12 23.18 -3.90
CA VAL A 471 -13.13 22.89 -2.46
C VAL A 471 -12.72 21.45 -2.17
N LEU A 472 -13.27 20.47 -2.93
CA LEU A 472 -12.93 19.07 -2.74
C LEU A 472 -11.47 18.77 -3.10
N VAL A 473 -10.92 19.40 -4.14
CA VAL A 473 -9.52 19.26 -4.49
C VAL A 473 -8.63 19.85 -3.38
N LEU A 474 -8.93 21.05 -2.88
CA LEU A 474 -8.19 21.67 -1.77
C LEU A 474 -8.26 20.85 -0.48
N GLU A 475 -9.44 20.28 -0.18
CA GLU A 475 -9.64 19.44 1.00
C GLU A 475 -8.92 18.09 0.87
N THR A 476 -8.85 17.54 -0.34
CA THR A 476 -8.29 16.21 -0.59
C THR A 476 -6.80 16.27 -0.95
N ALA A 477 -6.32 17.37 -1.49
CA ALA A 477 -4.90 17.50 -1.85
C ALA A 477 -4.02 17.53 -0.59
N SER A 478 -2.97 16.72 -0.60
CA SER A 478 -1.96 16.70 0.44
C SER A 478 -0.79 17.63 0.08
N HIS A 479 -0.29 18.39 1.05
CA HIS A 479 0.99 19.10 0.93
C HIS A 479 2.12 18.12 0.62
N GLY A 480 2.09 16.94 1.23
CA GLY A 480 3.04 15.88 0.98
C GLY A 480 3.18 15.46 -0.48
N LEU A 481 2.28 15.87 -1.40
CA LEU A 481 2.46 15.64 -2.83
C LEU A 481 3.62 16.46 -3.42
N LEU A 482 3.76 17.71 -3.01
CA LEU A 482 4.89 18.54 -3.44
C LEU A 482 6.18 18.08 -2.76
N ASP A 483 6.08 17.70 -1.49
CA ASP A 483 7.19 17.14 -0.73
C ASP A 483 7.62 15.78 -1.29
N ALA A 484 6.69 14.90 -1.67
CA ALA A 484 7.01 13.62 -2.31
C ALA A 484 7.83 13.80 -3.59
N ARG A 485 7.54 14.85 -4.37
CA ARG A 485 8.32 15.17 -5.56
C ARG A 485 9.73 15.67 -5.24
N SER A 486 9.87 16.60 -4.28
CA SER A 486 11.19 17.08 -3.84
C SER A 486 11.96 15.96 -3.16
N GLN A 487 11.28 15.14 -2.36
CA GLN A 487 11.84 13.98 -1.70
C GLN A 487 12.35 12.94 -2.71
N ALA A 488 11.67 12.73 -3.84
CA ALA A 488 12.13 11.79 -4.85
C ALA A 488 13.46 12.20 -5.51
N VAL A 489 13.72 13.52 -5.66
CA VAL A 489 15.04 14.03 -6.10
C VAL A 489 16.08 13.81 -4.99
N HIS A 490 15.75 14.20 -3.78
CA HIS A 490 16.62 13.99 -2.64
C HIS A 490 16.95 12.52 -2.39
N ASN A 491 15.96 11.62 -2.54
CA ASN A 491 16.20 10.17 -2.45
C ASN A 491 17.21 9.68 -3.47
N HIS A 492 17.23 10.22 -4.68
CA HIS A 492 18.23 9.86 -5.69
C HIS A 492 19.64 10.24 -5.23
N GLU A 493 19.81 11.46 -4.71
CA GLU A 493 21.08 11.91 -4.14
C GLU A 493 21.52 11.03 -2.96
N LEU A 494 20.56 10.67 -2.07
CA LEU A 494 20.82 9.76 -0.95
C LEU A 494 21.26 8.36 -1.41
N VAL A 495 20.59 7.81 -2.42
CA VAL A 495 20.92 6.48 -2.96
C VAL A 495 22.30 6.48 -3.58
N GLN A 496 22.63 7.49 -4.40
CA GLN A 496 23.97 7.59 -5.01
C GLN A 496 25.07 7.75 -3.95
N ALA A 497 24.86 8.65 -2.99
CA ALA A 497 25.83 8.84 -1.90
C ALA A 497 26.01 7.54 -1.08
N PHE A 498 24.91 6.80 -0.85
CA PHE A 498 24.96 5.51 -0.15
C PHE A 498 25.74 4.46 -0.95
N GLU A 499 25.46 4.31 -2.25
CA GLU A 499 26.17 3.34 -3.09
C GLU A 499 27.67 3.64 -3.14
N ASP A 500 28.06 4.92 -3.33
CA ASP A 500 29.46 5.36 -3.34
C ASP A 500 30.16 5.11 -1.99
N ASP A 501 29.45 5.33 -0.87
CA ASP A 501 29.99 5.09 0.47
C ASP A 501 30.13 3.60 0.77
N MET A 502 29.16 2.77 0.34
CA MET A 502 29.25 1.31 0.53
C MET A 502 30.35 0.69 -0.31
N ASP A 503 30.55 1.16 -1.53
CA ASP A 503 31.68 0.70 -2.35
C ASP A 503 33.03 1.07 -1.70
N ARG A 504 33.15 2.26 -1.12
CA ARG A 504 34.36 2.66 -0.37
C ARG A 504 34.53 1.88 0.94
N ALA A 505 33.44 1.65 1.68
CA ALA A 505 33.49 0.97 2.98
C ALA A 505 33.76 -0.52 2.86
N PHE A 506 33.19 -1.19 1.86
CA PHE A 506 33.17 -2.65 1.75
C PHE A 506 33.70 -3.20 0.43
N GLY A 507 33.82 -2.38 -0.61
CA GLY A 507 34.35 -2.74 -1.91
C GLY A 507 35.86 -3.02 -1.90
N GLY A 508 36.43 -3.22 -3.10
CA GLY A 508 37.89 -3.45 -3.24
C GLY A 508 38.38 -4.76 -2.61
N GLY A 509 37.49 -5.69 -2.28
CA GLY A 509 37.86 -6.99 -1.68
C GLY A 509 38.02 -6.94 -0.15
N ARG A 510 37.59 -5.86 0.51
CA ARG A 510 37.55 -5.75 1.98
C ARG A 510 36.62 -6.81 2.61
N LEU A 511 35.47 -7.07 1.99
CA LEU A 511 34.64 -8.25 2.21
C LEU A 511 34.75 -9.16 0.98
N ARG A 512 34.83 -10.47 1.20
CA ARG A 512 35.04 -11.46 0.14
C ARG A 512 33.71 -12.14 -0.22
N PRO A 513 33.46 -12.45 -1.48
CA PRO A 513 32.30 -13.24 -1.86
C PRO A 513 32.20 -14.54 -1.05
N SER A 514 30.97 -14.91 -0.69
CA SER A 514 30.63 -16.07 0.14
C SER A 514 31.11 -16.01 1.60
N GLU A 515 31.67 -14.90 2.07
CA GLU A 515 32.05 -14.68 3.46
C GLU A 515 30.78 -14.58 4.36
N ARG A 516 30.78 -15.26 5.51
CA ARG A 516 29.70 -15.19 6.49
C ARG A 516 29.95 -14.03 7.44
N VAL A 517 29.07 -13.06 7.46
CA VAL A 517 29.30 -11.76 8.12
C VAL A 517 28.19 -11.44 9.11
N LEU A 518 28.56 -11.02 10.30
CA LEU A 518 27.67 -10.39 11.28
C LEU A 518 27.95 -8.89 11.32
N PHE A 519 26.98 -8.07 10.97
CA PHE A 519 27.07 -6.61 11.13
C PHE A 519 26.50 -6.19 12.48
N LEU A 520 27.19 -5.31 13.18
CA LEU A 520 26.80 -4.71 14.47
C LEU A 520 26.81 -3.18 14.36
N PRO A 521 25.80 -2.50 14.89
CA PRO A 521 24.62 -2.99 15.60
C PRO A 521 23.66 -3.78 14.71
N ALA A 522 23.07 -4.87 15.24
CA ALA A 522 22.10 -5.68 14.53
C ALA A 522 20.67 -5.47 15.05
N GLY A 523 19.74 -5.26 14.15
CA GLY A 523 18.35 -5.03 14.47
C GLY A 523 17.40 -5.36 13.31
N ASN A 524 16.53 -4.41 12.98
CA ASN A 524 15.78 -4.42 11.73
C ASN A 524 16.59 -3.62 10.70
N ASP A 525 17.41 -4.32 9.94
CA ASP A 525 18.51 -3.73 9.18
C ASP A 525 18.12 -3.52 7.72
N TYR A 526 17.33 -2.48 7.43
CA TYR A 526 16.83 -2.22 6.06
C TYR A 526 17.93 -2.07 5.00
N LEU A 527 19.09 -1.51 5.36
CA LEU A 527 20.17 -1.25 4.40
C LEU A 527 20.96 -2.51 4.02
N ILE A 528 20.85 -3.60 4.81
CA ILE A 528 21.56 -4.84 4.52
C ILE A 528 21.24 -5.39 3.12
N GLY A 529 20.03 -5.11 2.61
CA GLY A 529 19.60 -5.49 1.27
C GLY A 529 20.40 -4.85 0.14
N ALA A 530 20.99 -3.68 0.37
CA ALA A 530 21.87 -3.02 -0.61
C ALA A 530 23.36 -3.26 -0.34
N ILE A 531 23.71 -4.00 0.71
CA ILE A 531 25.09 -4.30 1.08
C ILE A 531 25.42 -5.76 0.78
N ALA A 532 24.69 -6.70 1.39
CA ALA A 532 25.07 -8.10 1.36
C ALA A 532 24.91 -8.77 -0.02
N PRO A 533 23.79 -8.61 -0.76
CA PRO A 533 23.64 -9.25 -2.06
C PRO A 533 24.59 -8.74 -3.15
N PRO A 534 24.83 -7.41 -3.31
CA PRO A 534 25.79 -6.92 -4.30
C PRO A 534 27.23 -7.39 -4.05
N LEU A 535 27.58 -7.66 -2.78
CA LEU A 535 28.90 -8.18 -2.39
C LEU A 535 28.95 -9.72 -2.37
N GLU A 536 27.84 -10.40 -2.66
CA GLU A 536 27.69 -11.85 -2.61
C GLU A 536 28.09 -12.46 -1.24
N ILE A 537 27.89 -11.73 -0.14
CA ILE A 537 28.21 -12.18 1.23
C ILE A 537 26.97 -12.72 1.95
N TYR A 538 27.18 -13.68 2.85
CA TYR A 538 26.10 -14.25 3.69
C TYR A 538 25.99 -13.48 5.00
N SER A 539 24.98 -12.64 5.14
CA SER A 539 24.77 -11.86 6.36
C SER A 539 23.76 -12.50 7.32
N TYR A 540 24.08 -12.48 8.62
CA TYR A 540 23.13 -12.83 9.67
C TYR A 540 22.10 -11.73 9.96
N ASN A 541 22.31 -10.53 9.45
CA ASN A 541 21.39 -9.40 9.62
C ASN A 541 20.13 -9.59 8.78
N VAL A 542 19.02 -9.08 9.30
CA VAL A 542 17.69 -9.28 8.72
C VAL A 542 16.99 -7.95 8.52
N ALA A 543 16.50 -7.71 7.33
CA ALA A 543 15.59 -6.61 7.02
C ALA A 543 14.13 -7.03 7.31
N PHE A 544 13.30 -6.05 7.72
CA PHE A 544 11.86 -6.17 7.98
C PHE A 544 11.48 -6.88 9.29
N ASP A 545 10.54 -6.27 10.01
CA ASP A 545 10.07 -6.74 11.34
C ASP A 545 9.57 -8.19 11.33
N LYS A 546 8.81 -8.59 10.29
CA LYS A 546 8.24 -9.94 10.19
C LYS A 546 9.33 -10.99 9.99
N GLU A 547 10.26 -10.72 9.08
CA GLU A 547 11.38 -11.60 8.80
C GLU A 547 12.32 -11.70 10.00
N LEU A 548 12.54 -10.60 10.71
CA LEU A 548 13.34 -10.60 11.93
C LEU A 548 12.76 -11.56 12.99
N VAL A 549 11.44 -11.53 13.20
CA VAL A 549 10.76 -12.44 14.16
C VAL A 549 10.85 -13.89 13.70
N ARG A 550 10.79 -14.15 12.40
CA ARG A 550 10.87 -15.51 11.83
C ARG A 550 12.29 -16.08 11.87
N ILE A 551 13.29 -15.28 11.51
CA ILE A 551 14.65 -15.75 11.23
C ILE A 551 15.49 -15.73 12.50
N ARG A 552 15.42 -14.70 13.36
CA ARG A 552 16.26 -14.58 14.55
C ARG A 552 16.26 -15.83 15.45
N PRO A 553 15.12 -16.50 15.73
CA PRO A 553 15.11 -17.74 16.51
C PRO A 553 15.82 -18.93 15.85
N THR A 554 16.04 -18.89 14.52
CA THR A 554 16.71 -19.95 13.76
C THR A 554 18.22 -19.74 13.65
N GLN A 555 18.71 -18.56 14.04
CA GLN A 555 20.14 -18.25 14.02
C GLN A 555 20.89 -19.03 15.11
N PRO A 556 22.17 -19.34 14.90
CA PRO A 556 23.02 -19.95 15.93
C PRO A 556 22.97 -19.16 17.24
N ILE A 557 22.92 -19.87 18.37
CA ILE A 557 22.88 -19.23 19.71
C ILE A 557 24.00 -18.20 19.89
N PRO A 558 25.29 -18.48 19.52
CA PRO A 558 26.34 -17.47 19.68
C PRO A 558 26.12 -16.18 18.89
N ILE A 559 25.39 -16.21 17.75
CA ILE A 559 24.98 -14.99 17.02
C ILE A 559 23.98 -14.19 17.87
N GLN A 560 22.97 -14.87 18.44
CA GLN A 560 21.96 -14.21 19.27
C GLN A 560 22.60 -13.60 20.52
N ASP A 561 23.53 -14.34 21.16
CA ASP A 561 24.27 -13.89 22.34
C ASP A 561 25.15 -12.67 22.03
N ALA A 562 25.88 -12.68 20.92
CA ALA A 562 26.72 -11.55 20.49
C ALA A 562 25.89 -10.29 20.18
N ILE A 563 24.73 -10.43 19.54
CA ILE A 563 23.81 -9.32 19.29
C ILE A 563 23.27 -8.75 20.62
N ALA A 564 22.91 -9.62 21.57
CA ALA A 564 22.44 -9.21 22.89
C ALA A 564 23.55 -8.50 23.67
N ALA A 565 24.75 -9.10 23.73
CA ALA A 565 25.90 -8.53 24.41
C ALA A 565 26.30 -7.16 23.84
N TYR A 566 26.26 -6.99 22.51
CA TYR A 566 26.46 -5.69 21.89
C TYR A 566 25.41 -4.65 22.32
N SER A 567 24.14 -5.06 22.36
CA SER A 567 23.04 -4.19 22.76
C SER A 567 23.16 -3.74 24.22
N ASP A 568 23.60 -4.66 25.10
CA ASP A 568 23.80 -4.45 26.54
C ASP A 568 25.15 -3.79 26.88
N ASN A 569 25.97 -3.47 25.88
CA ASN A 569 27.34 -2.95 26.02
C ASN A 569 28.28 -3.89 26.83
N THR A 570 28.08 -5.17 26.74
CA THR A 570 28.86 -6.23 27.42
C THR A 570 29.67 -7.11 26.47
N LEU A 571 29.61 -6.83 25.15
CA LEU A 571 30.35 -7.59 24.14
C LEU A 571 31.85 -7.59 24.46
N ASN A 572 32.45 -8.76 24.40
CA ASN A 572 33.84 -8.94 24.77
C ASN A 572 34.57 -9.90 23.83
N ARG A 573 35.88 -10.05 24.03
CA ARG A 573 36.75 -10.93 23.22
C ARG A 573 36.21 -12.36 23.12
N ASN A 574 35.75 -12.95 24.23
CA ASN A 574 35.33 -14.35 24.24
C ASN A 574 34.09 -14.58 23.35
N ASP A 575 33.21 -13.60 23.26
CA ASP A 575 32.03 -13.67 22.41
C ASP A 575 32.44 -13.78 20.94
N LEU A 576 33.34 -12.90 20.47
CA LEU A 576 33.85 -12.94 19.11
C LEU A 576 34.67 -14.21 18.85
N CYS A 577 35.52 -14.59 19.79
CA CYS A 577 36.31 -15.81 19.66
C CYS A 577 35.43 -17.06 19.60
N THR A 578 34.29 -17.06 20.23
CA THR A 578 33.32 -18.17 20.13
C THR A 578 32.73 -18.26 18.73
N LEU A 579 32.39 -17.12 18.12
CA LEU A 579 31.89 -17.07 16.73
C LEU A 579 32.92 -17.63 15.75
N PHE A 580 34.18 -17.22 15.87
CA PHE A 580 35.26 -17.65 14.96
C PHE A 580 35.66 -19.11 15.20
N ARG A 581 35.84 -19.56 16.45
CA ARG A 581 36.21 -20.95 16.80
C ARG A 581 35.18 -21.97 16.35
N GLN A 582 33.90 -21.62 16.42
CA GLN A 582 32.83 -22.51 15.97
C GLN A 582 32.58 -22.42 14.47
N ASP A 583 33.42 -21.70 13.74
CA ASP A 583 33.29 -21.49 12.30
C ASP A 583 31.88 -20.98 11.90
N ILE A 584 31.30 -20.08 12.73
CA ILE A 584 29.98 -19.50 12.49
C ILE A 584 30.09 -18.30 11.56
N VAL A 585 31.05 -17.41 11.83
CA VAL A 585 31.32 -16.21 11.02
C VAL A 585 32.76 -16.18 10.54
N ASP A 586 32.99 -15.58 9.39
CA ASP A 586 34.31 -15.31 8.84
C ASP A 586 34.77 -13.89 9.17
N ALA A 587 33.81 -12.96 9.35
CA ALA A 587 34.06 -11.60 9.79
C ALA A 587 32.93 -11.05 10.66
N VAL A 588 33.28 -10.13 11.57
CA VAL A 588 32.32 -9.26 12.27
C VAL A 588 32.60 -7.83 11.87
N VAL A 589 31.55 -7.12 11.44
CA VAL A 589 31.62 -5.75 10.97
C VAL A 589 30.95 -4.82 11.94
N PHE A 590 31.70 -3.88 12.52
CA PHE A 590 31.18 -2.81 13.36
C PHE A 590 30.92 -1.58 12.48
N THR A 591 29.65 -1.27 12.21
CA THR A 591 29.30 -0.09 11.42
C THR A 591 29.21 1.16 12.30
N ASP A 592 29.64 2.29 11.77
CA ASP A 592 29.52 3.60 12.42
C ASP A 592 28.17 4.29 12.10
N PHE A 593 27.26 3.56 11.45
CA PHE A 593 25.92 3.99 11.10
C PHE A 593 24.88 2.96 11.51
N SER A 594 23.61 3.38 11.54
CA SER A 594 22.48 2.49 11.83
C SER A 594 21.78 2.07 10.53
N MET A 595 21.78 0.79 10.23
CA MET A 595 21.10 0.22 9.06
C MET A 595 19.57 0.45 9.07
N ARG A 596 19.01 0.91 10.18
CA ARG A 596 17.60 1.25 10.33
C ARG A 596 17.36 2.76 10.36
N ALA A 597 18.07 3.46 11.24
CA ALA A 597 17.80 4.88 11.50
C ALA A 597 18.27 5.77 10.36
N ASP A 598 19.35 5.40 9.67
CA ASP A 598 19.97 6.23 8.65
C ASP A 598 19.40 6.01 7.23
N THR A 599 18.29 5.27 7.14
CA THR A 599 17.54 5.10 5.88
C THR A 599 16.85 6.37 5.36
N LEU A 600 16.68 7.37 6.22
CA LEU A 600 16.00 8.63 5.89
C LEU A 600 16.95 9.80 5.70
N VAL A 601 18.18 9.66 6.17
CA VAL A 601 19.21 10.71 6.11
C VAL A 601 20.56 10.07 5.83
N TRP A 602 21.09 10.27 4.64
CA TRP A 602 22.40 9.77 4.25
C TRP A 602 23.24 10.90 3.63
N PRO A 603 24.53 11.02 3.94
CA PRO A 603 25.24 10.30 5.01
C PRO A 603 24.70 10.63 6.40
N PRO A 604 24.92 9.73 7.39
CA PRO A 604 24.54 10.02 8.77
C PRO A 604 25.22 11.30 9.28
N PRO A 605 24.59 12.06 10.16
CA PRO A 605 25.24 13.22 10.79
C PRO A 605 26.54 12.80 11.48
N GLU A 606 27.59 13.63 11.34
CA GLU A 606 28.93 13.37 11.90
C GLU A 606 28.90 13.03 13.40
N GLU A 607 28.07 13.75 14.16
CA GLU A 607 27.90 13.50 15.60
C GLU A 607 27.43 12.05 15.87
N ARG A 608 26.57 11.51 15.00
CA ARG A 608 26.06 10.14 15.12
C ARG A 608 27.13 9.11 14.76
N ILE A 609 27.89 9.38 13.70
CA ILE A 609 29.03 8.53 13.31
C ILE A 609 30.03 8.47 14.46
N GLN A 610 30.42 9.61 15.03
CA GLN A 610 31.38 9.68 16.13
C GLN A 610 30.86 9.00 17.41
N ALA A 611 29.59 9.18 17.73
CA ALA A 611 28.98 8.51 18.89
C ALA A 611 29.00 6.98 18.72
N GLN A 612 28.66 6.48 17.50
CA GLN A 612 28.65 5.06 17.22
C GLN A 612 30.08 4.48 17.19
N ARG A 613 31.02 5.18 16.58
CA ARG A 613 32.45 4.83 16.56
C ARG A 613 33.02 4.76 17.99
N SER A 614 32.71 5.74 18.82
CA SER A 614 33.11 5.76 20.23
C SER A 614 32.53 4.58 21.00
N LYS A 615 31.27 4.22 20.75
CA LYS A 615 30.66 3.03 21.33
C LYS A 615 31.38 1.75 20.88
N ASN A 616 31.66 1.61 19.59
CA ASN A 616 32.36 0.46 19.02
C ASN A 616 33.77 0.32 19.62
N ALA A 617 34.51 1.40 19.74
CA ALA A 617 35.85 1.44 20.35
C ALA A 617 35.85 1.09 21.85
N ALA A 618 34.78 1.45 22.58
CA ALA A 618 34.68 1.17 24.01
C ALA A 618 34.69 -0.33 24.39
N PHE A 619 34.44 -1.22 23.42
CA PHE A 619 34.59 -2.67 23.64
C PHE A 619 36.06 -3.13 23.74
N GLY A 620 37.02 -2.30 23.34
CA GLY A 620 38.47 -2.62 23.40
C GLY A 620 38.89 -3.77 22.49
N LEU A 621 38.08 -4.12 21.50
CA LEU A 621 38.33 -5.26 20.62
C LEU A 621 39.29 -4.95 19.46
N PHE A 622 39.41 -3.69 19.09
CA PHE A 622 40.18 -3.25 17.92
C PHE A 622 41.69 -3.20 18.20
N GLU A 623 42.10 -3.18 19.46
CA GLU A 623 43.51 -3.21 19.88
C GLU A 623 43.96 -4.63 20.27
N ASP A 624 43.07 -5.63 20.26
CA ASP A 624 43.39 -6.98 20.66
C ASP A 624 44.13 -7.73 19.54
N ARG A 625 45.33 -8.23 19.86
CA ARG A 625 46.19 -8.96 18.92
C ARG A 625 45.61 -10.30 18.42
N ALA A 626 44.54 -10.75 19.02
CA ALA A 626 43.84 -11.95 18.57
C ALA A 626 43.09 -11.72 17.24
N PHE A 627 42.89 -10.47 16.87
CA PHE A 627 42.11 -10.08 15.71
C PHE A 627 42.96 -9.34 14.67
N ASP A 628 42.68 -9.60 13.43
CA ASP A 628 43.05 -8.79 12.29
C ASP A 628 41.95 -7.76 12.07
N VAL A 629 42.32 -6.48 12.21
CA VAL A 629 41.37 -5.35 12.20
C VAL A 629 41.64 -4.47 11.00
N ASP A 630 40.65 -4.39 10.13
CA ASP A 630 40.64 -3.50 8.97
C ASP A 630 39.74 -2.29 9.28
N ASP A 631 40.35 -1.19 9.70
CA ASP A 631 39.69 0.07 10.09
C ASP A 631 39.41 0.93 8.83
N GLY A 632 38.16 1.29 8.63
CA GLY A 632 37.71 2.12 7.50
C GLY A 632 36.87 3.31 7.94
N ASP A 633 36.46 4.12 6.96
CA ASP A 633 35.78 5.40 7.21
C ASP A 633 34.39 5.23 7.88
N LEU A 634 33.64 4.19 7.55
CA LEU A 634 32.27 3.94 8.03
C LEU A 634 32.09 2.61 8.74
N ALA A 635 33.12 1.78 8.78
CA ALA A 635 33.04 0.46 9.39
C ALA A 635 34.41 -0.12 9.71
N VAL A 636 34.46 -0.88 10.81
CA VAL A 636 35.63 -1.66 11.21
C VAL A 636 35.32 -3.14 10.99
N ILE A 637 36.15 -3.83 10.22
CA ILE A 637 36.02 -5.26 9.92
C ILE A 637 37.00 -6.02 10.79
N VAL A 638 36.50 -6.97 11.56
CA VAL A 638 37.26 -7.79 12.51
C VAL A 638 37.27 -9.25 12.05
N ARG A 639 38.45 -9.83 11.89
CA ARG A 639 38.69 -11.24 11.55
C ARG A 639 39.61 -11.90 12.57
N PRO A 640 39.66 -13.22 12.65
CA PRO A 640 40.70 -13.90 13.45
C PRO A 640 42.09 -13.61 12.83
N ALA A 641 43.08 -13.25 13.67
CA ALA A 641 44.44 -13.06 13.19
C ALA A 641 45.03 -14.39 12.67
N PRO A 642 45.76 -14.38 11.54
CA PRO A 642 46.31 -15.60 10.94
C PRO A 642 47.22 -16.43 11.87
N ASP A 643 47.94 -15.72 12.76
CA ASP A 643 48.88 -16.32 13.72
C ASP A 643 48.26 -16.55 15.09
N SER A 644 46.96 -16.26 15.26
CA SER A 644 46.26 -16.52 16.53
C SER A 644 46.25 -18.04 16.77
N PRO A 645 46.78 -18.54 17.88
CA PRO A 645 46.68 -19.96 18.21
C PRO A 645 45.21 -20.35 18.12
N ALA A 646 44.94 -21.59 17.60
CA ALA A 646 43.60 -22.12 17.31
C ALA A 646 42.61 -21.98 18.47
N GLY A 647 42.40 -20.85 18.96
CA GLY A 647 41.70 -20.47 20.17
C GLY A 647 41.46 -19.01 20.33
N CYS A 648 41.69 -18.17 19.27
CA CYS A 648 41.46 -16.73 19.34
C CYS A 648 41.76 -16.17 20.73
#